data_1e428254b34e5200e0907d1bf39e379f
#
_entry.id   1e428254b34e5200e0907d1bf39e379f
#
_cell.length_a   1.000
_cell.length_b   1.000
_cell.length_c   1.000
_cell.angle_alpha   90.00
_cell.angle_beta   90.00
_cell.angle_gamma   90.00
#
_symmetry.space_group_name_H-M   'P 1'
#
loop_
_entity.id
_entity.type
_entity.pdbx_description
1 polymer ?
#
loop_
_entity_poly.entity_id
_entity_poly.type
_entity_poly.pdbx_seq_one_letter_code
_entity_poly.pdbx_strand_id
1 'polypeptide(L)'
;MRNELFHQEVFHPYLHDRKKLLLIGWYTEDGYVREDLHVLFGDEEGQLDYFSEDSQMWKEYFGTSTNASRGVMALVSFKEETTSHSRPKPLRTVIRKNGSDITTAKVRHFDWKKTNEPFIYYDRLEVDGEMLRLTGWYAALDEMQIDVKNKHGEAMEYTNAFFVRHDINRLYPELPAGFLAGFMIQVTPEDLKSQIPVQMTLTMGKLIRKEKFTRYKIYQASQTMGDAIIRLPRKFIFVLKRDGIKEAIRKSRRYIANHSSEVSYKEWVKQHTLSNEELKLQREAAKKFEYRPKFSIVVPMYHTDEKFLKELVDSIQAQTYDNWELCLADAGRDENGHTPNEKDVKAWAEKDPRIVYKILDQNRSIAENTNDAILMASGDYIVFSDHDDLIEPDALYENAKAINEDRNIEVLYSDQDNVELDGKTRYNPYFKPDFNLDYFTSTNYISHLFVVKKSLVDQVGLLNPDYDGSQDYEFTFRCIENAKRIYHIPLILYHWRVHMESTAGNPESKHYAFVNGKRAIDDHYKRMGIPAETEITDFYGIYRTHYHWPEKPLVSILIPTKDHTDDLDRCVQSILKNTDYPNYEIILIENNSTEDETFEYYKKIEEDPRIHVVYYKGGFNYSKINNFGFQSAKGEYILLLNNDTEVLTRDWMDEMLGYCMRSDVGAVGAKLLYPDDTIQHGGIVIGLGGVAANVFCNLGREDFGFNSRLLVAQDYSAVTAACLLTKRSVFEEVGMLSEDLSVAFNDVDYCMKVGRAGYRIVWTPYAELYHYESKSRGYETTPEKRARYEGEVAIFCGKWRKEIEAGDPAYNPNLTTSTCDFALRRKNEGETGFGQS
;
A
#
# COMPACT_ATOMS: atom_id res chain seq x y z
N MET A 1 7.82 -43.04 -1.52
CA MET A 1 6.85 -41.98 -1.90
C MET A 1 5.54 -42.68 -2.17
N ARG A 2 4.52 -42.49 -1.32
CA ARG A 2 3.16 -42.99 -1.62
C ARG A 2 2.61 -41.99 -2.67
N ASN A 3 2.22 -42.49 -3.82
CA ASN A 3 1.47 -41.69 -4.80
C ASN A 3 0.12 -41.31 -4.14
N GLU A 4 0.01 -40.06 -3.71
CA GLU A 4 -1.25 -39.52 -3.25
C GLU A 4 -2.04 -39.12 -4.50
N LEU A 5 -3.10 -39.87 -4.80
CA LEU A 5 -3.95 -39.71 -5.98
C LEU A 5 -4.84 -38.46 -5.89
N PHE A 6 -5.09 -37.99 -4.68
CA PHE A 6 -5.87 -36.79 -4.38
C PHE A 6 -5.23 -36.06 -3.22
N HIS A 7 -4.89 -34.78 -3.43
CA HIS A 7 -4.44 -33.87 -2.40
C HIS A 7 -5.62 -33.08 -1.87
N GLN A 8 -5.76 -33.10 -0.55
CA GLN A 8 -6.74 -32.31 0.17
C GLN A 8 -6.04 -31.14 0.83
N GLU A 9 -6.49 -29.91 0.57
CA GLU A 9 -5.95 -28.73 1.24
C GLU A 9 -6.83 -28.26 2.38
N VAL A 10 -8.15 -28.28 2.19
CA VAL A 10 -9.06 -27.66 3.15
C VAL A 10 -10.26 -28.54 3.42
N PHE A 11 -10.55 -28.76 4.71
CA PHE A 11 -11.86 -29.21 5.21
C PHE A 11 -12.43 -28.10 6.09
N HIS A 12 -13.50 -27.47 5.63
CA HIS A 12 -14.25 -26.53 6.46
C HIS A 12 -15.65 -27.08 6.77
N PRO A 13 -16.13 -26.99 8.02
CA PRO A 13 -17.56 -27.21 8.30
C PRO A 13 -18.36 -26.13 7.57
N TYR A 14 -19.44 -26.51 6.95
CA TYR A 14 -20.35 -25.56 6.33
C TYR A 14 -21.09 -24.77 7.42
N LEU A 15 -21.01 -23.45 7.35
CA LEU A 15 -21.37 -22.53 8.43
C LEU A 15 -22.84 -22.63 8.91
N HIS A 16 -23.75 -23.05 8.05
CA HIS A 16 -25.18 -23.06 8.33
C HIS A 16 -25.76 -24.44 8.65
N ASP A 17 -25.04 -25.51 8.36
CA ASP A 17 -25.51 -26.86 8.57
C ASP A 17 -24.39 -27.73 9.17
N ARG A 18 -24.52 -28.04 10.45
CA ARG A 18 -23.58 -28.88 11.21
C ARG A 18 -23.42 -30.31 10.66
N LYS A 19 -24.19 -30.63 9.64
CA LYS A 19 -24.10 -31.92 8.92
C LYS A 19 -23.31 -31.78 7.62
N LYS A 20 -22.88 -30.59 7.24
CA LYS A 20 -22.20 -30.36 5.97
C LYS A 20 -20.73 -29.95 6.16
N LEU A 21 -19.93 -30.39 5.21
CA LEU A 21 -18.50 -30.16 5.13
C LEU A 21 -18.14 -29.65 3.73
N LEU A 22 -17.39 -28.59 3.64
CA LEU A 22 -16.76 -28.15 2.41
C LEU A 22 -15.38 -28.82 2.28
N LEU A 23 -15.16 -29.49 1.15
CA LEU A 23 -13.89 -30.10 0.78
C LEU A 23 -13.30 -29.33 -0.42
N ILE A 24 -12.04 -28.92 -0.31
CA ILE A 24 -11.25 -28.39 -1.41
C ILE A 24 -10.01 -29.25 -1.57
N GLY A 25 -9.72 -29.68 -2.80
CA GLY A 25 -8.58 -30.52 -3.10
C GLY A 25 -8.31 -30.65 -4.60
N TRP A 26 -7.40 -31.51 -4.99
CA TRP A 26 -7.09 -31.77 -6.42
C TRP A 26 -6.67 -33.21 -6.67
N TYR A 27 -6.92 -33.65 -7.89
CA TYR A 27 -6.38 -34.91 -8.40
C TYR A 27 -4.95 -34.72 -8.92
N THR A 28 -4.10 -35.68 -8.65
CA THR A 28 -2.72 -35.71 -9.15
C THR A 28 -2.56 -36.39 -10.49
N GLU A 29 -3.56 -37.13 -10.91
CA GLU A 29 -3.59 -37.88 -12.18
C GLU A 29 -4.92 -37.67 -12.92
N ASP A 30 -4.90 -37.68 -14.25
CA ASP A 30 -6.09 -37.66 -15.10
C ASP A 30 -6.86 -38.99 -15.05
N GLY A 31 -8.18 -38.91 -15.12
CA GLY A 31 -9.06 -40.07 -15.25
C GLY A 31 -9.90 -40.42 -14.02
N TYR A 32 -9.89 -39.58 -13.00
CA TYR A 32 -10.83 -39.68 -11.88
C TYR A 32 -12.04 -38.76 -12.12
N VAL A 33 -13.21 -39.20 -11.67
CA VAL A 33 -14.48 -38.49 -11.80
C VAL A 33 -15.16 -38.35 -10.44
N ARG A 34 -16.24 -37.56 -10.37
CA ARG A 34 -17.01 -37.28 -9.14
C ARG A 34 -17.34 -38.54 -8.36
N GLU A 35 -17.72 -39.61 -9.05
CA GLU A 35 -18.15 -40.89 -8.48
C GLU A 35 -17.01 -41.66 -7.80
N ASP A 36 -15.76 -41.33 -8.09
CA ASP A 36 -14.60 -41.95 -7.48
C ASP A 36 -14.24 -41.35 -6.12
N LEU A 37 -14.69 -40.09 -5.83
CA LEU A 37 -14.35 -39.38 -4.59
C LEU A 37 -15.38 -39.64 -3.49
N HIS A 38 -14.90 -40.14 -2.37
CA HIS A 38 -15.72 -40.44 -1.18
C HIS A 38 -15.13 -39.75 0.05
N VAL A 39 -16.00 -39.21 0.92
CA VAL A 39 -15.61 -38.58 2.19
C VAL A 39 -16.25 -39.36 3.32
N LEU A 40 -15.43 -39.82 4.26
CA LEU A 40 -15.84 -40.69 5.36
C LEU A 40 -15.59 -40.01 6.71
N PHE A 41 -16.62 -39.89 7.53
CA PHE A 41 -16.50 -39.46 8.93
C PHE A 41 -16.70 -40.66 9.85
N GLY A 42 -15.61 -41.17 10.40
CA GLY A 42 -15.62 -42.52 11.01
C GLY A 42 -15.88 -43.57 9.95
N ASP A 43 -17.01 -44.28 10.08
CA ASP A 43 -17.47 -45.30 9.12
C ASP A 43 -18.70 -44.80 8.31
N GLU A 44 -19.16 -43.58 8.54
CA GLU A 44 -20.25 -42.95 7.78
C GLU A 44 -19.71 -42.30 6.52
N GLU A 45 -20.28 -42.67 5.38
CA GLU A 45 -19.99 -42.04 4.09
C GLU A 45 -20.90 -40.83 3.87
N GLY A 46 -20.30 -39.69 3.59
CA GLY A 46 -20.99 -38.45 3.31
C GLY A 46 -21.57 -38.43 1.89
N GLN A 47 -22.70 -37.76 1.73
CA GLN A 47 -23.33 -37.56 0.43
C GLN A 47 -22.73 -36.27 -0.20
N LEU A 48 -22.27 -36.36 -1.45
CA LEU A 48 -21.83 -35.18 -2.23
C LEU A 48 -23.05 -34.42 -2.74
N ASP A 49 -23.39 -33.31 -2.06
CA ASP A 49 -24.49 -32.43 -2.45
C ASP A 49 -24.12 -31.56 -3.63
N TYR A 50 -22.89 -31.09 -3.67
CA TYR A 50 -22.31 -30.25 -4.72
C TYR A 50 -20.91 -30.73 -5.06
N PHE A 51 -20.56 -30.65 -6.33
CA PHE A 51 -19.24 -31.01 -6.84
C PHE A 51 -18.95 -30.15 -8.06
N SER A 52 -17.84 -29.47 -8.05
CA SER A 52 -17.34 -28.68 -9.18
C SER A 52 -15.89 -28.99 -9.46
N GLU A 53 -15.59 -29.21 -10.73
CA GLU A 53 -14.24 -29.28 -11.27
C GLU A 53 -14.05 -28.03 -12.12
N ASP A 54 -13.41 -26.99 -11.58
CA ASP A 54 -13.11 -25.76 -12.30
C ASP A 54 -11.62 -25.49 -12.25
N SER A 55 -10.98 -25.58 -13.43
CA SER A 55 -9.56 -25.33 -13.57
C SER A 55 -9.20 -23.84 -13.42
N GLN A 56 -10.16 -22.93 -13.66
CA GLN A 56 -9.94 -21.49 -13.59
C GLN A 56 -10.00 -21.00 -12.13
N MET A 57 -11.03 -21.39 -11.39
CA MET A 57 -11.18 -21.11 -9.96
C MET A 57 -10.01 -21.69 -9.14
N TRP A 58 -9.49 -22.84 -9.57
CA TRP A 58 -8.31 -23.45 -8.98
C TRP A 58 -7.03 -22.64 -9.19
N LYS A 59 -6.81 -22.10 -10.39
CA LYS A 59 -5.69 -21.23 -10.70
C LYS A 59 -5.76 -19.91 -9.93
N GLU A 60 -6.96 -19.40 -9.70
CA GLU A 60 -7.20 -18.19 -8.90
C GLU A 60 -6.96 -18.43 -7.41
N TYR A 61 -7.26 -19.62 -6.88
CA TYR A 61 -7.13 -19.94 -5.46
C TYR A 61 -5.70 -20.31 -5.02
N PHE A 62 -4.96 -21.07 -5.84
CA PHE A 62 -3.64 -21.63 -5.48
C PHE A 62 -2.48 -21.13 -6.37
N GLY A 63 -2.75 -20.25 -7.30
CA GLY A 63 -1.74 -19.83 -8.29
C GLY A 63 -1.41 -20.90 -9.35
N THR A 64 -0.60 -20.51 -10.33
CA THR A 64 -0.28 -21.36 -11.51
C THR A 64 0.76 -22.44 -11.25
N SER A 65 1.23 -22.62 -10.01
CA SER A 65 2.43 -23.40 -9.68
C SER A 65 2.22 -24.90 -9.41
N THR A 66 0.99 -25.40 -9.49
CA THR A 66 0.74 -26.82 -9.22
C THR A 66 0.65 -27.63 -10.51
N ASN A 67 1.38 -28.75 -10.59
CA ASN A 67 1.21 -29.80 -11.62
C ASN A 67 -0.13 -30.56 -11.47
N ALA A 68 -1.15 -29.93 -10.88
CA ALA A 68 -2.45 -30.53 -10.64
C ALA A 68 -3.27 -30.47 -11.94
N SER A 69 -3.74 -31.60 -12.39
CA SER A 69 -4.54 -31.69 -13.63
C SER A 69 -5.96 -31.12 -13.44
N ARG A 70 -6.53 -31.18 -12.23
CA ARG A 70 -7.90 -30.72 -11.92
C ARG A 70 -8.08 -30.36 -10.44
N GLY A 71 -8.61 -29.16 -10.15
CA GLY A 71 -9.09 -28.77 -8.83
C GLY A 71 -10.51 -29.27 -8.58
N VAL A 72 -10.84 -29.53 -7.32
CA VAL A 72 -12.15 -30.02 -6.88
C VAL A 72 -12.66 -29.20 -5.72
N MET A 73 -13.91 -28.76 -5.82
CA MET A 73 -14.68 -28.25 -4.70
C MET A 73 -15.91 -29.14 -4.51
N ALA A 74 -16.12 -29.66 -3.31
CA ALA A 74 -17.26 -30.52 -3.01
C ALA A 74 -17.91 -30.10 -1.69
N LEU A 75 -19.25 -30.05 -1.67
CA LEU A 75 -20.05 -29.96 -0.46
C LEU A 75 -20.53 -31.33 -0.09
N VAL A 76 -20.23 -31.79 1.11
CA VAL A 76 -20.50 -33.13 1.60
C VAL A 76 -21.43 -33.06 2.79
N SER A 77 -22.58 -33.73 2.74
CA SER A 77 -23.52 -33.86 3.87
C SER A 77 -23.42 -35.24 4.54
N PHE A 78 -23.63 -35.23 5.85
CA PHE A 78 -23.69 -36.45 6.69
C PHE A 78 -25.08 -36.59 7.35
N LYS A 79 -25.52 -37.81 7.61
CA LYS A 79 -26.84 -38.07 8.20
C LYS A 79 -26.91 -37.74 9.68
N GLU A 80 -25.80 -37.94 10.41
CA GLU A 80 -25.71 -37.63 11.84
C GLU A 80 -25.16 -36.22 12.10
N GLU A 81 -25.67 -35.60 13.16
CA GLU A 81 -25.03 -34.37 13.66
C GLU A 81 -23.63 -34.71 14.17
N THR A 82 -22.65 -34.11 13.53
CA THR A 82 -21.22 -34.32 13.82
C THR A 82 -20.80 -33.89 15.22
N THR A 83 -21.69 -33.22 15.97
CA THR A 83 -21.43 -32.61 17.29
C THR A 83 -21.86 -33.47 18.48
N SER A 84 -22.53 -34.63 18.29
CA SER A 84 -23.14 -35.37 19.40
C SER A 84 -22.23 -36.40 20.07
N HIS A 85 -20.98 -36.57 19.67
CA HIS A 85 -20.13 -37.65 20.15
C HIS A 85 -19.01 -37.18 21.08
N SER A 86 -18.86 -37.94 22.18
CA SER A 86 -17.86 -37.72 23.22
C SER A 86 -16.40 -38.03 22.81
N ARG A 87 -16.17 -38.53 21.61
CA ARG A 87 -14.81 -38.78 21.06
C ARG A 87 -14.71 -38.36 19.60
N PRO A 88 -13.64 -37.62 19.21
CA PRO A 88 -13.42 -37.19 17.83
C PRO A 88 -13.23 -38.43 16.92
N LYS A 89 -13.99 -38.46 15.83
CA LYS A 89 -13.87 -39.51 14.78
C LYS A 89 -12.86 -39.05 13.71
N PRO A 90 -12.17 -39.97 13.01
CA PRO A 90 -11.32 -39.62 11.90
C PRO A 90 -12.15 -39.20 10.69
N LEU A 91 -11.71 -38.10 10.01
CA LEU A 91 -12.22 -37.70 8.72
C LEU A 91 -11.26 -38.17 7.65
N ARG A 92 -11.74 -38.79 6.59
CA ARG A 92 -10.93 -39.38 5.51
C ARG A 92 -11.52 -39.05 4.15
N THR A 93 -10.67 -38.70 3.20
CA THR A 93 -10.97 -38.77 1.78
C THR A 93 -10.45 -40.05 1.18
N VAL A 94 -11.25 -40.65 0.35
CA VAL A 94 -10.98 -41.97 -0.26
C VAL A 94 -11.32 -41.90 -1.74
N ILE A 95 -10.44 -42.36 -2.59
CA ILE A 95 -10.73 -42.63 -3.99
C ILE A 95 -11.11 -44.09 -4.10
N ARG A 96 -12.32 -44.38 -4.60
CA ARG A 96 -12.84 -45.74 -4.79
C ARG A 96 -12.90 -46.02 -6.29
N LYS A 97 -12.08 -46.94 -6.75
CA LYS A 97 -12.07 -47.38 -8.13
C LYS A 97 -11.97 -48.90 -8.22
N ASN A 98 -12.78 -49.50 -9.07
CA ASN A 98 -12.86 -50.97 -9.24
C ASN A 98 -13.07 -51.78 -7.94
N GLY A 99 -13.82 -51.22 -7.00
CA GLY A 99 -14.15 -51.87 -5.71
C GLY A 99 -13.05 -51.82 -4.65
N SER A 100 -11.99 -51.07 -4.87
CA SER A 100 -10.88 -50.89 -3.92
C SER A 100 -10.81 -49.43 -3.42
N ASP A 101 -10.75 -49.23 -2.10
CA ASP A 101 -10.62 -47.95 -1.43
C ASP A 101 -9.15 -47.57 -1.24
N ILE A 102 -8.73 -46.42 -1.78
CA ILE A 102 -7.41 -45.83 -1.57
C ILE A 102 -7.59 -44.57 -0.72
N THR A 103 -7.17 -44.61 0.54
CA THR A 103 -7.24 -43.45 1.42
C THR A 103 -6.16 -42.45 1.01
N THR A 104 -6.56 -41.25 0.59
CA THR A 104 -5.68 -40.22 0.09
C THR A 104 -5.30 -39.20 1.18
N ALA A 105 -6.26 -38.84 2.04
CA ALA A 105 -6.01 -37.97 3.18
C ALA A 105 -6.75 -38.45 4.44
N LYS A 106 -6.13 -38.17 5.61
CA LYS A 106 -6.70 -38.58 6.90
C LYS A 106 -6.40 -37.56 7.98
N VAL A 107 -7.43 -36.96 8.53
CA VAL A 107 -7.38 -36.16 9.76
C VAL A 107 -7.78 -37.08 10.92
N ARG A 108 -6.83 -37.43 11.81
CA ARG A 108 -7.03 -38.42 12.87
C ARG A 108 -8.01 -38.01 13.95
N HIS A 109 -8.06 -36.72 14.26
CA HIS A 109 -8.89 -36.13 15.30
C HIS A 109 -9.50 -34.84 14.77
N PHE A 110 -10.59 -34.93 14.03
CA PHE A 110 -11.33 -33.79 13.55
C PHE A 110 -12.27 -33.33 14.67
N ASP A 111 -12.02 -32.16 15.24
CA ASP A 111 -12.79 -31.58 16.33
C ASP A 111 -13.77 -30.52 15.82
N TRP A 112 -14.97 -30.96 15.49
CA TRP A 112 -16.05 -30.10 15.06
C TRP A 112 -16.40 -28.95 16.04
N LYS A 113 -16.10 -29.11 17.34
CA LYS A 113 -16.39 -28.08 18.33
C LYS A 113 -15.46 -26.87 18.18
N LYS A 114 -14.24 -27.09 17.71
CA LYS A 114 -13.28 -26.00 17.49
C LYS A 114 -13.47 -25.26 16.17
N THR A 115 -14.17 -25.90 15.20
CA THR A 115 -14.33 -25.37 13.85
C THR A 115 -15.72 -24.83 13.56
N ASN A 116 -16.72 -25.06 14.45
CA ASN A 116 -18.15 -24.76 14.23
C ASN A 116 -18.68 -23.51 14.95
N GLU A 117 -17.84 -22.69 15.53
CA GLU A 117 -18.31 -21.38 15.99
C GLU A 117 -18.31 -20.42 14.78
N PRO A 118 -19.45 -19.78 14.44
CA PRO A 118 -19.45 -18.67 13.51
C PRO A 118 -18.45 -17.68 14.03
N PHE A 119 -17.50 -17.30 13.17
CA PHE A 119 -16.35 -16.53 13.61
C PHE A 119 -16.65 -15.05 13.49
N ILE A 120 -16.55 -14.33 14.60
CA ILE A 120 -16.31 -12.89 14.60
C ILE A 120 -14.89 -12.72 15.12
N TYR A 121 -14.03 -12.20 14.28
CA TYR A 121 -12.66 -11.85 14.64
C TYR A 121 -12.51 -10.34 14.70
N TYR A 122 -11.77 -9.87 15.69
CA TYR A 122 -11.38 -8.48 15.82
C TYR A 122 -9.94 -8.34 15.35
N ASP A 123 -9.74 -7.62 14.27
CA ASP A 123 -8.41 -7.35 13.73
C ASP A 123 -7.71 -6.25 14.55
N ARG A 124 -8.43 -5.16 14.80
CA ARG A 124 -7.83 -3.98 15.41
C ARG A 124 -8.83 -3.20 16.26
N LEU A 125 -8.36 -2.70 17.38
CA LEU A 125 -9.01 -1.69 18.20
C LEU A 125 -8.17 -0.42 18.14
N GLU A 126 -8.72 0.65 17.62
CA GLU A 126 -8.10 1.97 17.58
C GLU A 126 -8.79 2.91 18.56
N VAL A 127 -8.01 3.76 19.21
CA VAL A 127 -8.52 4.83 20.03
C VAL A 127 -7.74 6.09 19.69
N ASP A 128 -8.43 7.08 19.14
CA ASP A 128 -7.86 8.38 18.85
C ASP A 128 -8.73 9.49 19.45
N GLY A 129 -8.20 10.14 20.47
CA GLY A 129 -8.94 11.13 21.27
C GLY A 129 -10.17 10.51 21.93
N GLU A 130 -11.35 10.95 21.51
CA GLU A 130 -12.66 10.44 21.98
C GLU A 130 -13.23 9.35 21.08
N MET A 131 -12.59 9.07 19.95
CA MET A 131 -13.01 8.03 19.00
C MET A 131 -12.55 6.64 19.47
N LEU A 132 -13.46 5.68 19.44
CA LEU A 132 -13.20 4.25 19.60
C LEU A 132 -13.63 3.53 18.33
N ARG A 133 -12.69 2.92 17.61
CA ARG A 133 -12.95 2.18 16.37
C ARG A 133 -12.57 0.72 16.53
N LEU A 134 -13.49 -0.17 16.22
CA LEU A 134 -13.29 -1.61 16.19
C LEU A 134 -13.41 -2.09 14.75
N THR A 135 -12.35 -2.68 14.22
CA THR A 135 -12.35 -3.37 12.92
C THR A 135 -12.23 -4.87 13.11
N GLY A 136 -12.83 -5.61 12.20
CA GLY A 136 -12.80 -7.05 12.24
C GLY A 136 -13.46 -7.67 11.01
N TRP A 137 -13.65 -8.97 11.06
CA TRP A 137 -14.34 -9.72 10.03
C TRP A 137 -15.21 -10.82 10.62
N TYR A 138 -16.16 -11.26 9.84
CA TYR A 138 -17.07 -12.33 10.21
C TYR A 138 -17.36 -13.23 9.00
N ALA A 139 -17.73 -14.45 9.27
CA ALA A 139 -18.19 -15.39 8.27
C ALA A 139 -19.55 -15.94 8.70
N ALA A 140 -20.62 -15.32 8.22
CA ALA A 140 -22.01 -15.75 8.43
C ALA A 140 -22.88 -15.13 7.34
N LEU A 141 -23.98 -15.81 6.94
CA LEU A 141 -24.95 -15.26 5.99
C LEU A 141 -26.05 -14.42 6.67
N ASP A 142 -26.12 -14.41 8.00
CA ASP A 142 -27.07 -13.59 8.74
C ASP A 142 -26.55 -12.16 8.88
N GLU A 143 -27.45 -11.18 8.79
CA GLU A 143 -27.13 -9.77 9.06
C GLU A 143 -26.59 -9.59 10.48
N MET A 144 -25.51 -8.83 10.60
CA MET A 144 -24.93 -8.46 11.88
C MET A 144 -25.74 -7.32 12.52
N GLN A 145 -26.28 -7.60 13.70
CA GLN A 145 -26.87 -6.58 14.55
C GLN A 145 -25.84 -6.08 15.55
N ILE A 146 -25.74 -4.78 15.70
CA ILE A 146 -24.76 -4.10 16.55
C ILE A 146 -25.50 -3.35 17.65
N ASP A 147 -25.10 -3.56 18.90
CA ASP A 147 -25.59 -2.82 20.07
C ASP A 147 -24.41 -2.32 20.87
N VAL A 148 -24.31 -0.99 21.05
CA VAL A 148 -23.22 -0.35 21.78
C VAL A 148 -23.77 0.37 22.99
N LYS A 149 -23.22 0.07 24.17
CA LYS A 149 -23.68 0.62 25.45
C LYS A 149 -22.53 1.19 26.28
N ASN A 150 -22.80 2.27 26.98
CA ASN A 150 -21.90 2.86 27.95
C ASN A 150 -21.87 2.10 29.30
N LYS A 151 -21.10 2.60 30.27
CA LYS A 151 -20.97 2.01 31.61
C LYS A 151 -22.29 1.90 32.39
N HIS A 152 -23.29 2.72 32.04
CA HIS A 152 -24.61 2.74 32.70
C HIS A 152 -25.62 1.83 31.99
N GLY A 153 -25.22 1.21 30.86
CA GLY A 153 -26.09 0.37 30.04
C GLY A 153 -26.96 1.17 29.06
N GLU A 154 -26.72 2.46 28.90
CA GLU A 154 -27.41 3.33 27.95
C GLU A 154 -26.84 3.14 26.57
N ALA A 155 -27.71 3.16 25.53
CA ALA A 155 -27.29 3.05 24.14
C ALA A 155 -26.41 4.24 23.73
N MET A 156 -25.36 3.95 22.97
CA MET A 156 -24.46 4.94 22.39
C MET A 156 -24.67 5.00 20.89
N GLU A 157 -24.60 6.18 20.34
CA GLU A 157 -24.56 6.37 18.89
C GLU A 157 -23.25 5.81 18.33
N TYR A 158 -23.34 5.16 17.20
CA TYR A 158 -22.19 4.60 16.47
C TYR A 158 -22.41 4.68 14.98
N THR A 159 -21.34 4.73 14.23
CA THR A 159 -21.30 4.50 12.80
C THR A 159 -20.71 3.11 12.52
N ASN A 160 -21.18 2.47 11.48
CA ASN A 160 -20.63 1.19 11.05
C ASN A 160 -20.47 1.17 9.52
N ALA A 161 -19.47 0.45 9.07
CA ALA A 161 -19.25 0.15 7.65
C ALA A 161 -18.96 -1.35 7.51
N PHE A 162 -19.51 -1.96 6.46
CA PHE A 162 -19.19 -3.31 6.05
C PHE A 162 -18.43 -3.26 4.73
N PHE A 163 -17.45 -4.13 4.55
CA PHE A 163 -16.59 -4.13 3.36
C PHE A 163 -16.18 -5.55 2.99
N VAL A 164 -15.85 -5.74 1.71
CA VAL A 164 -15.39 -7.03 1.20
C VAL A 164 -14.00 -7.33 1.77
N ARG A 165 -13.81 -8.53 2.24
CA ARG A 165 -12.53 -9.09 2.68
C ARG A 165 -12.18 -10.24 1.77
N HIS A 166 -11.45 -9.97 0.71
CA HIS A 166 -11.08 -10.98 -0.30
C HIS A 166 -10.28 -12.13 0.29
N ASP A 167 -9.43 -11.86 1.28
CA ASP A 167 -8.71 -12.88 2.05
C ASP A 167 -9.68 -13.83 2.79
N ILE A 168 -10.76 -13.29 3.35
CA ILE A 168 -11.81 -14.07 4.02
C ILE A 168 -12.68 -14.80 3.01
N ASN A 169 -13.04 -14.16 1.91
CA ASN A 169 -13.82 -14.79 0.84
C ASN A 169 -13.03 -15.94 0.17
N ARG A 170 -11.71 -15.86 0.10
CA ARG A 170 -10.86 -16.98 -0.32
C ARG A 170 -10.86 -18.13 0.67
N LEU A 171 -10.91 -17.85 1.98
CA LEU A 171 -11.01 -18.89 3.02
C LEU A 171 -12.40 -19.51 3.11
N TYR A 172 -13.44 -18.79 2.68
CA TYR A 172 -14.85 -19.21 2.73
C TYR A 172 -15.52 -19.01 1.36
N PRO A 173 -15.13 -19.78 0.34
CA PRO A 173 -15.63 -19.63 -1.03
C PRO A 173 -17.14 -19.91 -1.19
N GLU A 174 -17.79 -20.45 -0.17
CA GLU A 174 -19.24 -20.60 -0.08
C GLU A 174 -20.01 -19.30 0.19
N LEU A 175 -19.30 -18.25 0.58
CA LEU A 175 -19.90 -16.92 0.72
C LEU A 175 -20.19 -16.35 -0.69
N PRO A 176 -21.32 -15.66 -0.87
CA PRO A 176 -21.64 -15.02 -2.15
C PRO A 176 -20.47 -14.11 -2.62
N ALA A 177 -20.25 -14.06 -3.92
CA ALA A 177 -19.31 -13.11 -4.50
C ALA A 177 -19.72 -11.68 -4.08
N GLY A 178 -18.75 -10.91 -3.55
CA GLY A 178 -19.03 -9.59 -3.00
C GLY A 178 -19.57 -9.57 -1.56
N PHE A 179 -19.53 -10.68 -0.85
CA PHE A 179 -19.95 -10.72 0.55
C PHE A 179 -19.11 -9.81 1.44
N LEU A 180 -19.78 -8.96 2.21
CA LEU A 180 -19.13 -7.97 3.08
C LEU A 180 -18.66 -8.64 4.38
N ALA A 181 -17.57 -9.41 4.31
CA ALA A 181 -17.01 -10.13 5.46
C ALA A 181 -16.30 -9.22 6.47
N GLY A 182 -15.84 -8.06 6.05
CA GLY A 182 -15.21 -7.08 6.94
C GLY A 182 -16.23 -6.15 7.57
N PHE A 183 -15.95 -5.68 8.79
CA PHE A 183 -16.73 -4.65 9.45
C PHE A 183 -15.86 -3.65 10.18
N MET A 184 -16.35 -2.43 10.27
CA MET A 184 -15.81 -1.36 11.11
C MET A 184 -16.96 -0.76 11.92
N ILE A 185 -16.76 -0.60 13.23
CA ILE A 185 -17.70 0.05 14.14
C ILE A 185 -16.96 1.18 14.82
N GLN A 186 -17.50 2.39 14.72
CA GLN A 186 -16.90 3.59 15.31
C GLN A 186 -17.88 4.25 16.28
N VAL A 187 -17.38 4.62 17.45
CA VAL A 187 -18.10 5.34 18.50
C VAL A 187 -17.31 6.60 18.82
N THR A 188 -17.96 7.75 18.74
CA THR A 188 -17.31 9.06 18.98
C THR A 188 -18.12 9.87 20.00
N PRO A 189 -18.12 9.51 21.28
CA PRO A 189 -18.82 10.26 22.32
C PRO A 189 -18.09 11.56 22.64
N GLU A 190 -18.82 12.55 23.19
CA GLU A 190 -18.22 13.83 23.63
C GLU A 190 -17.11 13.64 24.67
N ASP A 191 -17.23 12.64 25.55
CA ASP A 191 -16.22 12.27 26.56
C ASP A 191 -16.18 10.75 26.72
N LEU A 192 -15.31 10.10 25.96
CA LEU A 192 -15.10 8.65 26.01
C LEU A 192 -14.69 8.17 27.42
N LYS A 193 -13.89 8.95 28.14
CA LYS A 193 -13.39 8.55 29.47
C LYS A 193 -14.52 8.44 30.49
N SER A 194 -15.57 9.27 30.38
CA SER A 194 -16.74 9.20 31.25
C SER A 194 -17.68 8.05 30.89
N GLN A 195 -17.62 7.51 29.66
CA GLN A 195 -18.49 6.44 29.15
C GLN A 195 -17.94 5.03 29.39
N ILE A 196 -16.66 4.88 29.72
CA ILE A 196 -15.99 3.61 29.94
C ILE A 196 -16.45 2.88 31.20
N PRO A 197 -16.68 1.57 31.18
CA PRO A 197 -16.47 0.67 30.04
C PRO A 197 -17.57 0.77 28.99
N VAL A 198 -17.14 0.77 27.71
CA VAL A 198 -18.05 0.62 26.56
C VAL A 198 -18.24 -0.87 26.29
N GLN A 199 -19.45 -1.31 26.08
CA GLN A 199 -19.78 -2.68 25.71
C GLN A 199 -20.38 -2.72 24.31
N MET A 200 -19.74 -3.46 23.40
CA MET A 200 -20.28 -3.79 22.09
C MET A 200 -20.81 -5.21 22.09
N THR A 201 -22.02 -5.39 21.58
CA THR A 201 -22.64 -6.70 21.40
C THR A 201 -22.94 -6.87 19.92
N LEU A 202 -22.32 -7.86 19.30
CA LEU A 202 -22.53 -8.23 17.91
C LEU A 202 -23.37 -9.49 17.89
N THR A 203 -24.51 -9.47 17.20
CA THR A 203 -25.44 -10.58 17.12
C THR A 203 -25.67 -10.95 15.66
N MET A 204 -25.50 -12.25 15.34
CA MET A 204 -25.79 -12.83 14.04
C MET A 204 -26.54 -14.13 14.26
N GLY A 205 -27.81 -14.18 13.92
CA GLY A 205 -28.66 -15.35 14.19
C GLY A 205 -28.61 -15.75 15.66
N LYS A 206 -28.06 -16.90 15.98
CA LYS A 206 -27.91 -17.41 17.37
C LYS A 206 -26.56 -17.04 18.00
N LEU A 207 -25.62 -16.50 17.22
CA LEU A 207 -24.33 -16.08 17.72
C LEU A 207 -24.44 -14.71 18.38
N ILE A 208 -23.96 -14.62 19.61
CA ILE A 208 -23.83 -13.34 20.33
C ILE A 208 -22.40 -13.22 20.81
N ARG A 209 -21.69 -12.20 20.31
CA ARG A 209 -20.35 -11.84 20.75
C ARG A 209 -20.42 -10.54 21.54
N LYS A 210 -19.91 -10.55 22.76
CA LYS A 210 -19.87 -9.36 23.62
C LYS A 210 -18.44 -9.00 23.91
N GLU A 211 -18.07 -7.77 23.57
CA GLU A 211 -16.78 -7.20 23.93
C GLU A 211 -16.96 -6.02 24.89
N LYS A 212 -16.11 -5.97 25.90
CA LYS A 212 -16.10 -4.91 26.89
C LYS A 212 -14.78 -4.17 26.84
N PHE A 213 -14.85 -2.91 26.45
CA PHE A 213 -13.69 -2.03 26.35
C PHE A 213 -13.53 -1.29 27.68
N THR A 214 -12.64 -1.81 28.52
CA THR A 214 -12.27 -1.24 29.81
C THR A 214 -11.25 -0.12 29.64
N ARG A 215 -11.05 0.70 30.68
CA ARG A 215 -9.99 1.72 30.71
C ARG A 215 -8.63 1.15 30.32
N TYR A 216 -8.32 -0.07 30.73
CA TYR A 216 -7.05 -0.73 30.40
C TYR A 216 -6.95 -1.08 28.92
N LYS A 217 -7.97 -1.70 28.31
CA LYS A 217 -7.99 -2.02 26.88
C LYS A 217 -7.94 -0.75 26.01
N ILE A 218 -8.67 0.29 26.39
CA ILE A 218 -8.69 1.58 25.71
C ILE A 218 -7.35 2.29 25.87
N TYR A 219 -6.75 2.26 27.04
CA TYR A 219 -5.41 2.80 27.28
C TYR A 219 -4.34 2.05 26.47
N GLN A 220 -4.44 0.73 26.35
CA GLN A 220 -3.55 -0.04 25.48
C GLN A 220 -3.72 0.30 23.99
N ALA A 221 -4.94 0.55 23.56
CA ALA A 221 -5.22 0.88 22.17
C ALA A 221 -4.97 2.37 21.83
N SER A 222 -5.11 3.28 22.80
CA SER A 222 -4.77 4.71 22.63
C SER A 222 -3.27 4.98 22.65
N GLN A 223 -2.50 4.02 23.09
CA GLN A 223 -1.07 4.02 22.91
C GLN A 223 -0.79 3.06 21.78
N THR A 224 -0.22 3.53 20.69
CA THR A 224 0.41 2.73 19.63
C THR A 224 1.45 1.74 20.22
N MET A 225 1.67 1.77 21.52
CA MET A 225 2.32 0.75 22.33
C MET A 225 1.59 -0.61 22.38
N GLY A 226 0.33 -0.73 21.99
CA GLY A 226 -0.38 -2.02 22.05
C GLY A 226 0.29 -3.08 21.20
N ASP A 227 0.60 -2.76 19.95
CA ASP A 227 1.40 -3.60 19.04
C ASP A 227 2.85 -3.73 19.51
N ALA A 228 3.41 -2.65 20.05
CA ALA A 228 4.75 -2.62 20.59
C ALA A 228 4.90 -3.54 21.82
N ILE A 229 3.94 -3.59 22.73
CA ILE A 229 3.99 -4.45 23.91
C ILE A 229 3.79 -5.92 23.55
N ILE A 230 2.99 -6.25 22.52
CA ILE A 230 2.83 -7.64 22.06
C ILE A 230 4.06 -8.10 21.27
N ARG A 231 4.68 -7.23 20.49
CA ARG A 231 5.89 -7.51 19.70
C ARG A 231 7.19 -7.37 20.54
N LEU A 232 7.19 -6.52 21.57
CA LEU A 232 8.35 -6.28 22.43
C LEU A 232 8.91 -7.57 23.06
N PRO A 233 8.12 -8.47 23.67
CA PRO A 233 8.63 -9.71 24.23
C PRO A 233 9.29 -10.62 23.18
N ARG A 234 8.69 -10.73 21.97
CA ARG A 234 9.28 -11.52 20.87
C ARG A 234 10.55 -10.90 20.35
N LYS A 235 10.56 -9.58 20.09
CA LYS A 235 11.75 -8.83 19.70
C LYS A 235 12.81 -8.85 20.81
N PHE A 236 12.41 -8.70 22.08
CA PHE A 236 13.31 -8.78 23.23
C PHE A 236 13.98 -10.16 23.32
N ILE A 237 13.20 -11.25 23.20
CA ILE A 237 13.72 -12.62 23.22
C ILE A 237 14.64 -12.88 22.02
N PHE A 238 14.30 -12.37 20.83
CA PHE A 238 15.14 -12.48 19.64
C PHE A 238 16.47 -11.76 19.84
N VAL A 239 16.43 -10.49 20.26
CA VAL A 239 17.65 -9.70 20.54
C VAL A 239 18.45 -10.26 21.73
N LEU A 240 17.75 -10.75 22.76
CA LEU A 240 18.37 -11.41 23.89
C LEU A 240 19.17 -12.66 23.49
N LYS A 241 18.58 -13.50 22.63
CA LYS A 241 19.26 -14.69 22.11
C LYS A 241 20.41 -14.36 21.17
N ARG A 242 20.31 -13.27 20.43
CA ARG A 242 21.28 -12.86 19.42
C ARG A 242 22.40 -11.99 19.97
N ASP A 243 22.06 -10.94 20.69
CA ASP A 243 22.98 -9.84 21.06
C ASP A 243 23.22 -9.74 22.58
N GLY A 244 22.58 -10.58 23.38
CA GLY A 244 22.70 -10.61 24.84
C GLY A 244 21.83 -9.58 25.57
N ILE A 245 21.75 -9.73 26.91
CA ILE A 245 20.77 -9.02 27.75
C ILE A 245 20.95 -7.49 27.78
N LYS A 246 22.21 -7.02 27.76
CA LYS A 246 22.48 -5.56 27.79
C LYS A 246 21.96 -4.86 26.53
N GLU A 247 22.16 -5.51 25.39
CA GLU A 247 21.72 -4.98 24.09
C GLU A 247 20.21 -5.09 23.93
N ALA A 248 19.60 -6.18 24.38
CA ALA A 248 18.15 -6.34 24.40
C ALA A 248 17.48 -5.24 25.24
N ILE A 249 18.02 -4.94 26.43
CA ILE A 249 17.52 -3.86 27.28
C ILE A 249 17.73 -2.49 26.62
N ARG A 250 18.87 -2.24 26.02
CA ARG A 250 19.19 -0.98 25.32
C ARG A 250 18.26 -0.74 24.16
N LYS A 251 18.08 -1.72 23.28
CA LYS A 251 17.19 -1.64 22.12
C LYS A 251 15.73 -1.54 22.54
N SER A 252 15.30 -2.25 23.58
CA SER A 252 13.95 -2.14 24.10
C SER A 252 13.66 -0.78 24.74
N ARG A 253 14.63 -0.21 25.49
CA ARG A 253 14.48 1.15 26.03
C ARG A 253 14.41 2.20 24.91
N ARG A 254 15.26 2.06 23.88
CA ARG A 254 15.24 2.95 22.70
C ARG A 254 13.91 2.81 21.94
N TYR A 255 13.43 1.57 21.77
CA TYR A 255 12.14 1.31 21.13
C TYR A 255 10.98 1.92 21.92
N ILE A 256 10.94 1.72 23.24
CA ILE A 256 9.92 2.32 24.13
C ILE A 256 10.02 3.85 24.10
N ALA A 257 11.21 4.42 24.18
CA ALA A 257 11.40 5.87 24.12
C ALA A 257 10.92 6.48 22.81
N ASN A 258 11.15 5.81 21.68
CA ASN A 258 10.72 6.28 20.37
C ASN A 258 9.20 6.21 20.21
N HIS A 259 8.54 5.16 20.70
CA HIS A 259 7.09 4.97 20.55
C HIS A 259 6.25 5.63 21.66
N SER A 260 6.82 5.90 22.83
CA SER A 260 6.13 6.65 23.90
C SER A 260 5.95 8.14 23.59
N SER A 261 6.40 8.56 22.44
CA SER A 261 6.49 9.94 22.03
C SER A 261 5.70 10.29 20.76
N GLU A 262 4.90 9.37 20.21
CA GLU A 262 4.06 9.63 19.05
C GLU A 262 3.04 10.73 19.35
N VAL A 263 2.91 11.66 18.39
CA VAL A 263 1.92 12.74 18.43
C VAL A 263 0.62 12.20 17.84
N SER A 264 -0.50 12.33 18.55
CA SER A 264 -1.80 12.02 17.96
C SER A 264 -2.11 13.03 16.85
N TYR A 265 -2.90 12.61 15.83
CA TYR A 265 -3.28 13.52 14.76
C TYR A 265 -4.02 14.76 15.27
N LYS A 266 -4.89 14.62 16.25
CA LYS A 266 -5.58 15.74 16.92
C LYS A 266 -4.61 16.77 17.53
N GLU A 267 -3.56 16.30 18.19
CA GLU A 267 -2.54 17.20 18.74
C GLU A 267 -1.68 17.83 17.63
N TRP A 268 -1.37 17.05 16.57
CA TRP A 268 -0.67 17.54 15.39
C TRP A 268 -1.46 18.67 14.72
N VAL A 269 -2.76 18.48 14.47
CA VAL A 269 -3.66 19.51 13.91
C VAL A 269 -3.61 20.78 14.77
N LYS A 270 -3.77 20.65 16.10
CA LYS A 270 -3.72 21.79 17.02
C LYS A 270 -2.40 22.58 16.94
N GLN A 271 -1.27 21.87 16.72
CA GLN A 271 0.04 22.49 16.61
C GLN A 271 0.28 23.17 15.25
N HIS A 272 -0.44 22.74 14.19
CA HIS A 272 -0.27 23.22 12.82
C HIS A 272 -1.41 24.14 12.36
N THR A 273 -2.52 24.22 13.09
CA THR A 273 -3.57 25.20 12.80
C THR A 273 -3.05 26.62 13.01
N LEU A 274 -3.21 27.47 12.00
CA LEU A 274 -2.76 28.85 12.03
C LEU A 274 -3.58 29.69 13.01
N SER A 275 -2.91 30.54 13.76
CA SER A 275 -3.54 31.53 14.61
C SER A 275 -4.16 32.66 13.80
N ASN A 276 -5.13 33.36 14.37
CA ASN A 276 -5.73 34.55 13.73
C ASN A 276 -4.69 35.64 13.33
N GLU A 277 -3.60 35.74 14.08
CA GLU A 277 -2.51 36.68 13.78
C GLU A 277 -1.72 36.23 12.55
N GLU A 278 -1.39 34.92 12.43
CA GLU A 278 -0.74 34.35 11.26
C GLU A 278 -1.60 34.51 10.01
N LEU A 279 -2.91 34.19 10.09
CA LEU A 279 -3.86 34.42 8.99
C LEU A 279 -3.92 35.90 8.55
N LYS A 280 -3.85 36.82 9.50
CA LYS A 280 -3.79 38.26 9.21
C LYS A 280 -2.48 38.65 8.51
N LEU A 281 -1.36 38.13 8.97
CA LEU A 281 -0.06 38.33 8.32
C LEU A 281 -0.05 37.79 6.89
N GLN A 282 -0.64 36.66 6.63
CA GLN A 282 -0.79 36.11 5.27
C GLN A 282 -1.64 37.00 4.38
N ARG A 283 -2.76 37.57 4.87
CA ARG A 283 -3.56 38.55 4.08
C ARG A 283 -2.75 39.78 3.67
N GLU A 284 -1.90 40.26 4.56
CA GLU A 284 -1.02 41.41 4.22
C GLU A 284 0.14 41.00 3.30
N ALA A 285 0.67 39.78 3.43
CA ALA A 285 1.70 39.26 2.55
C ALA A 285 1.17 39.03 1.13
N ALA A 286 -0.05 38.48 1.01
CA ALA A 286 -0.70 38.23 -0.27
C ALA A 286 -0.86 39.47 -1.15
N LYS A 287 -1.07 40.66 -0.52
CA LYS A 287 -1.16 41.94 -1.23
C LYS A 287 0.16 42.38 -1.87
N LYS A 288 1.28 41.80 -1.39
CA LYS A 288 2.65 42.11 -1.85
C LYS A 288 3.16 41.17 -2.93
N PHE A 289 2.42 40.14 -3.28
CA PHE A 289 2.80 39.23 -4.35
C PHE A 289 2.95 40.00 -5.67
N GLU A 290 4.05 39.77 -6.36
CA GLU A 290 4.34 40.40 -7.65
C GLU A 290 3.33 40.00 -8.72
N TYR A 291 2.93 38.71 -8.67
CA TYR A 291 1.85 38.17 -9.47
C TYR A 291 0.72 37.67 -8.57
N ARG A 292 -0.46 38.12 -8.88
CA ARG A 292 -1.66 37.76 -8.14
C ARG A 292 -2.61 36.94 -9.03
N PRO A 293 -2.34 35.62 -9.22
CA PRO A 293 -3.21 34.78 -10.04
C PRO A 293 -4.63 34.82 -9.51
N LYS A 294 -5.61 34.83 -10.40
CA LYS A 294 -7.02 34.66 -10.04
C LYS A 294 -7.34 33.17 -10.02
N PHE A 295 -7.89 32.68 -8.91
CA PHE A 295 -8.34 31.31 -8.77
C PHE A 295 -9.84 31.22 -9.02
N SER A 296 -10.27 30.29 -9.89
CA SER A 296 -11.67 29.92 -10.04
C SER A 296 -11.91 28.58 -9.36
N ILE A 297 -12.61 28.59 -8.23
CA ILE A 297 -13.01 27.37 -7.52
C ILE A 297 -14.27 26.84 -8.23
N VAL A 298 -14.20 25.67 -8.84
CA VAL A 298 -15.29 25.07 -9.61
C VAL A 298 -15.97 23.97 -8.81
N VAL A 299 -17.28 24.09 -8.63
CA VAL A 299 -18.08 23.21 -7.79
C VAL A 299 -19.35 22.77 -8.55
N PRO A 300 -19.42 21.51 -9.00
CA PRO A 300 -20.65 20.93 -9.49
C PRO A 300 -21.58 20.63 -8.30
N MET A 301 -22.86 20.99 -8.42
CA MET A 301 -23.85 20.77 -7.38
C MET A 301 -24.99 19.88 -7.89
N TYR A 302 -25.41 18.93 -7.05
CA TYR A 302 -26.60 18.10 -7.31
C TYR A 302 -27.17 17.63 -5.97
N HIS A 303 -28.40 18.11 -5.64
CA HIS A 303 -29.11 17.82 -4.38
C HIS A 303 -28.23 18.02 -3.11
N THR A 304 -27.39 19.05 -3.14
CA THR A 304 -26.44 19.36 -2.07
C THR A 304 -27.17 19.70 -0.76
N ASP A 305 -26.69 19.13 0.37
CA ASP A 305 -27.15 19.54 1.70
C ASP A 305 -26.82 21.01 1.96
N GLU A 306 -27.82 21.78 2.43
CA GLU A 306 -27.69 23.22 2.69
C GLU A 306 -26.57 23.54 3.68
N LYS A 307 -26.44 22.72 4.73
CA LYS A 307 -25.42 22.90 5.76
C LYS A 307 -24.02 22.74 5.16
N PHE A 308 -23.82 21.70 4.38
CA PHE A 308 -22.49 21.40 3.80
C PHE A 308 -22.09 22.47 2.79
N LEU A 309 -23.03 22.85 1.91
CA LEU A 309 -22.78 23.94 0.98
C LEU A 309 -22.45 25.26 1.68
N LYS A 310 -23.16 25.57 2.78
CA LYS A 310 -22.89 26.77 3.58
C LYS A 310 -21.50 26.72 4.19
N GLU A 311 -21.10 25.58 4.74
CA GLU A 311 -19.78 25.38 5.35
C GLU A 311 -18.65 25.50 4.29
N LEU A 312 -18.85 24.96 3.08
CA LEU A 312 -17.93 25.15 1.96
C LEU A 312 -17.80 26.64 1.60
N VAL A 313 -18.89 27.34 1.38
CA VAL A 313 -18.89 28.79 1.02
C VAL A 313 -18.20 29.61 2.11
N ASP A 314 -18.47 29.33 3.38
CA ASP A 314 -17.81 29.99 4.51
C ASP A 314 -16.29 29.75 4.51
N SER A 315 -15.84 28.53 4.21
CA SER A 315 -14.41 28.19 4.14
C SER A 315 -13.71 28.93 2.99
N ILE A 316 -14.38 29.11 1.86
CA ILE A 316 -13.86 29.87 0.72
C ILE A 316 -13.83 31.38 1.02
N GLN A 317 -14.84 31.91 1.67
CA GLN A 317 -14.87 33.33 2.09
C GLN A 317 -13.84 33.63 3.17
N ALA A 318 -13.42 32.63 3.94
CA ALA A 318 -12.38 32.74 4.98
C ALA A 318 -10.95 32.82 4.41
N GLN A 319 -10.75 32.55 3.11
CA GLN A 319 -9.43 32.51 2.48
C GLN A 319 -8.58 33.76 2.76
N THR A 320 -7.30 33.56 3.02
CA THR A 320 -6.35 34.66 3.27
C THR A 320 -5.88 35.32 1.99
N TYR A 321 -6.08 34.69 0.84
CA TYR A 321 -5.88 35.23 -0.49
C TYR A 321 -7.23 35.65 -1.09
N ASP A 322 -7.38 36.87 -1.55
CA ASP A 322 -8.66 37.51 -1.90
C ASP A 322 -9.02 37.48 -3.41
N ASN A 323 -8.05 37.18 -4.30
CA ASN A 323 -8.28 37.15 -5.75
C ASN A 323 -8.80 35.79 -6.24
N TRP A 324 -10.03 35.51 -5.93
CA TRP A 324 -10.72 34.29 -6.32
C TRP A 324 -12.16 34.56 -6.79
N GLU A 325 -12.74 33.60 -7.45
CA GLU A 325 -14.16 33.46 -7.70
C GLU A 325 -14.62 32.03 -7.42
N LEU A 326 -15.89 31.89 -7.02
CA LEU A 326 -16.52 30.59 -6.78
C LEU A 326 -17.58 30.36 -7.85
N CYS A 327 -17.39 29.35 -8.69
CA CYS A 327 -18.27 28.97 -9.80
C CYS A 327 -19.14 27.78 -9.39
N LEU A 328 -20.40 28.04 -9.02
CA LEU A 328 -21.38 27.04 -8.63
C LEU A 328 -22.27 26.66 -9.81
N ALA A 329 -22.16 25.43 -10.32
CA ALA A 329 -23.00 24.89 -11.39
C ALA A 329 -24.00 23.88 -10.80
N ASP A 330 -25.27 24.28 -10.69
CA ASP A 330 -26.28 23.54 -9.98
C ASP A 330 -27.22 22.76 -10.93
N ALA A 331 -27.09 21.44 -10.88
CA ALA A 331 -27.89 20.49 -11.68
C ALA A 331 -29.12 19.94 -10.93
N GLY A 332 -29.40 20.39 -9.70
CA GLY A 332 -30.49 19.92 -8.84
C GLY A 332 -31.87 20.48 -9.15
N ARG A 333 -32.14 20.80 -10.39
CA ARG A 333 -33.40 21.45 -10.84
C ARG A 333 -34.62 20.52 -10.70
N ASP A 334 -35.64 21.01 -10.04
CA ASP A 334 -36.97 20.36 -9.94
C ASP A 334 -37.85 20.60 -11.19
N GLU A 335 -39.04 20.01 -11.20
CA GLU A 335 -40.04 20.17 -12.29
C GLU A 335 -40.49 21.64 -12.49
N ASN A 336 -40.38 22.51 -11.49
CA ASN A 336 -40.72 23.92 -11.53
C ASN A 336 -39.55 24.80 -11.95
N GLY A 337 -38.38 24.21 -12.13
CA GLY A 337 -37.18 24.91 -12.55
C GLY A 337 -36.37 25.51 -11.42
N HIS A 338 -36.64 25.15 -10.16
CA HIS A 338 -35.93 25.62 -8.96
C HIS A 338 -34.97 24.54 -8.44
N THR A 339 -33.92 24.97 -7.72
CA THR A 339 -33.01 24.06 -7.02
C THR A 339 -33.11 24.25 -5.49
N PRO A 340 -32.76 23.23 -4.67
CA PRO A 340 -32.93 23.33 -3.21
C PRO A 340 -32.25 24.55 -2.60
N ASN A 341 -31.06 24.90 -3.08
CA ASN A 341 -30.21 25.96 -2.50
C ASN A 341 -30.30 27.31 -3.26
N GLU A 342 -31.17 27.44 -4.27
CA GLU A 342 -31.20 28.60 -5.16
C GLU A 342 -31.31 29.93 -4.40
N LYS A 343 -32.22 29.98 -3.42
CA LYS A 343 -32.50 31.20 -2.65
C LYS A 343 -31.26 31.67 -1.88
N ASP A 344 -30.61 30.76 -1.20
CA ASP A 344 -29.47 31.09 -0.34
C ASP A 344 -28.23 31.43 -1.16
N VAL A 345 -27.96 30.67 -2.23
CA VAL A 345 -26.83 30.95 -3.13
C VAL A 345 -27.03 32.31 -3.84
N LYS A 346 -28.21 32.64 -4.29
CA LYS A 346 -28.48 33.97 -4.84
C LYS A 346 -28.27 35.08 -3.82
N ALA A 347 -28.74 34.88 -2.58
CA ALA A 347 -28.52 35.85 -1.52
C ALA A 347 -27.01 36.01 -1.14
N TRP A 348 -26.22 34.95 -1.25
CA TRP A 348 -24.76 35.04 -1.08
C TRP A 348 -24.09 35.77 -2.26
N ALA A 349 -24.49 35.47 -3.49
CA ALA A 349 -23.94 36.13 -4.68
C ALA A 349 -24.29 37.63 -4.73
N GLU A 350 -25.43 38.03 -4.22
CA GLU A 350 -25.80 39.47 -4.09
C GLU A 350 -24.86 40.20 -3.08
N LYS A 351 -24.39 39.52 -2.04
CA LYS A 351 -23.48 40.07 -1.03
C LYS A 351 -22.00 39.99 -1.42
N ASP A 352 -21.62 38.94 -2.11
CA ASP A 352 -20.25 38.72 -2.56
C ASP A 352 -20.22 38.46 -4.08
N PRO A 353 -19.86 39.42 -4.92
CA PRO A 353 -19.87 39.31 -6.36
C PRO A 353 -18.83 38.31 -6.92
N ARG A 354 -17.99 37.76 -6.07
CA ARG A 354 -17.07 36.68 -6.45
C ARG A 354 -17.77 35.32 -6.54
N ILE A 355 -19.00 35.18 -6.04
CA ILE A 355 -19.82 33.98 -6.16
C ILE A 355 -20.61 34.06 -7.46
N VAL A 356 -20.29 33.17 -8.39
CA VAL A 356 -20.94 33.03 -9.70
C VAL A 356 -21.82 31.80 -9.68
N TYR A 357 -23.12 31.95 -9.89
CA TYR A 357 -24.10 30.86 -9.78
C TYR A 357 -24.86 30.66 -11.08
N LYS A 358 -24.91 29.39 -11.53
CA LYS A 358 -25.64 28.99 -12.72
C LYS A 358 -26.48 27.75 -12.42
N ILE A 359 -27.80 27.84 -12.63
CA ILE A 359 -28.66 26.66 -12.63
C ILE A 359 -28.56 26.02 -14.01
N LEU A 360 -28.25 24.72 -14.05
CA LEU A 360 -28.17 23.95 -15.28
C LEU A 360 -29.57 23.49 -15.73
N ASP A 361 -29.74 23.30 -17.03
CA ASP A 361 -31.04 22.90 -17.59
C ASP A 361 -31.41 21.47 -17.16
N GLN A 362 -30.43 20.62 -16.94
CA GLN A 362 -30.62 19.22 -16.51
C GLN A 362 -29.37 18.70 -15.83
N ASN A 363 -29.51 17.72 -14.97
CA ASN A 363 -28.41 16.91 -14.51
C ASN A 363 -28.01 15.95 -15.66
N ARG A 364 -26.73 15.99 -16.06
CA ARG A 364 -26.19 15.11 -17.11
C ARG A 364 -25.26 14.07 -16.47
N SER A 365 -24.07 14.47 -16.10
CA SER A 365 -23.10 13.64 -15.40
C SER A 365 -22.20 14.53 -14.53
N ILE A 366 -21.41 13.91 -13.63
CA ILE A 366 -20.49 14.67 -12.79
C ILE A 366 -19.43 15.39 -13.64
N ALA A 367 -18.90 14.74 -14.67
CA ALA A 367 -17.95 15.35 -15.60
C ALA A 367 -18.55 16.54 -16.34
N GLU A 368 -19.74 16.38 -16.91
CA GLU A 368 -20.41 17.45 -17.67
C GLU A 368 -20.82 18.63 -16.78
N ASN A 369 -21.33 18.35 -15.56
CA ASN A 369 -21.69 19.41 -14.61
C ASN A 369 -20.43 20.15 -14.13
N THR A 370 -19.31 19.45 -13.92
CA THR A 370 -18.02 20.09 -13.62
C THR A 370 -17.53 20.92 -14.80
N ASN A 371 -17.69 20.45 -16.02
CA ASN A 371 -17.34 21.20 -17.23
C ASN A 371 -18.15 22.51 -17.34
N ASP A 372 -19.43 22.50 -16.99
CA ASP A 372 -20.24 23.72 -16.93
C ASP A 372 -19.64 24.72 -15.91
N ALA A 373 -19.18 24.26 -14.76
CA ALA A 373 -18.51 25.10 -13.77
C ALA A 373 -17.17 25.65 -14.29
N ILE A 374 -16.35 24.84 -14.98
CA ILE A 374 -15.09 25.26 -15.62
C ILE A 374 -15.35 26.33 -16.68
N LEU A 375 -16.41 26.20 -17.49
CA LEU A 375 -16.78 27.15 -18.53
C LEU A 375 -17.24 28.53 -17.97
N MET A 376 -17.65 28.58 -16.69
CA MET A 376 -17.93 29.85 -16.00
C MET A 376 -16.65 30.53 -15.52
N ALA A 377 -15.56 29.81 -15.39
CA ALA A 377 -14.32 30.27 -14.79
C ALA A 377 -13.58 31.28 -15.66
N SER A 378 -13.18 32.40 -15.05
CA SER A 378 -12.41 33.50 -15.69
C SER A 378 -11.01 33.67 -15.08
N GLY A 379 -10.62 32.83 -14.12
CA GLY A 379 -9.33 32.90 -13.43
C GLY A 379 -8.17 32.31 -14.22
N ASP A 380 -6.98 32.55 -13.72
CA ASP A 380 -5.72 32.02 -14.27
C ASP A 380 -5.51 30.54 -13.93
N TYR A 381 -6.07 30.09 -12.81
CA TYR A 381 -6.00 28.72 -12.31
C TYR A 381 -7.39 28.23 -11.90
N ILE A 382 -7.67 26.96 -12.20
CA ILE A 382 -8.88 26.24 -11.80
C ILE A 382 -8.58 25.44 -10.54
N VAL A 383 -9.43 25.53 -9.54
CA VAL A 383 -9.37 24.77 -8.28
C VAL A 383 -10.60 23.86 -8.24
N PHE A 384 -10.38 22.56 -8.14
CA PHE A 384 -11.47 21.58 -8.05
C PHE A 384 -11.87 21.35 -6.60
N SER A 385 -13.19 21.42 -6.34
CA SER A 385 -13.74 21.14 -5.02
C SER A 385 -15.11 20.50 -5.14
N ASP A 386 -15.37 19.54 -4.24
CA ASP A 386 -16.72 18.96 -4.10
C ASP A 386 -17.61 19.88 -3.25
N HIS A 387 -18.93 19.74 -3.41
CA HIS A 387 -19.93 20.67 -2.83
C HIS A 387 -20.19 20.45 -1.33
N ASP A 388 -19.64 19.37 -0.74
CA ASP A 388 -19.84 18.92 0.65
C ASP A 388 -18.56 18.96 1.48
N ASP A 389 -17.43 19.39 0.89
CA ASP A 389 -16.10 19.41 1.49
C ASP A 389 -15.71 20.79 2.04
N LEU A 390 -14.50 20.90 2.60
CA LEU A 390 -13.96 22.13 3.16
C LEU A 390 -12.55 22.42 2.64
N ILE A 391 -12.20 23.71 2.55
CA ILE A 391 -10.89 24.18 2.13
C ILE A 391 -10.25 24.94 3.30
N GLU A 392 -8.99 24.64 3.66
CA GLU A 392 -8.26 25.33 4.73
C GLU A 392 -8.10 26.83 4.40
N PRO A 393 -8.20 27.77 5.37
CA PRO A 393 -8.21 29.22 5.13
C PRO A 393 -7.01 29.78 4.38
N ASP A 394 -5.87 29.11 4.39
CA ASP A 394 -4.65 29.53 3.69
C ASP A 394 -4.38 28.80 2.36
N ALA A 395 -5.30 27.95 1.92
CA ALA A 395 -5.11 27.12 0.74
C ALA A 395 -4.75 27.93 -0.52
N LEU A 396 -5.51 28.98 -0.83
CA LEU A 396 -5.24 29.81 -2.00
C LEU A 396 -3.99 30.68 -1.84
N TYR A 397 -3.65 31.05 -0.59
CA TYR A 397 -2.41 31.79 -0.30
C TYR A 397 -1.17 30.92 -0.59
N GLU A 398 -1.14 29.67 -0.11
CA GLU A 398 0.00 28.79 -0.34
C GLU A 398 0.14 28.40 -1.83
N ASN A 399 -0.96 28.23 -2.55
CA ASN A 399 -0.95 28.05 -4.00
C ASN A 399 -0.37 29.31 -4.71
N ALA A 400 -0.83 30.50 -4.37
CA ALA A 400 -0.34 31.74 -4.95
C ALA A 400 1.15 31.99 -4.63
N LYS A 401 1.59 31.64 -3.43
CA LYS A 401 2.97 31.71 -2.99
C LYS A 401 3.86 30.78 -3.83
N ALA A 402 3.50 29.51 -3.96
CA ALA A 402 4.23 28.53 -4.79
C ALA A 402 4.35 29.03 -6.25
N ILE A 403 3.27 29.54 -6.84
CA ILE A 403 3.28 30.11 -8.19
C ILE A 403 4.18 31.36 -8.28
N ASN A 404 4.32 32.16 -7.21
CA ASN A 404 5.26 33.29 -7.19
C ASN A 404 6.71 32.85 -7.06
N GLU A 405 7.00 31.73 -6.42
CA GLU A 405 8.33 31.13 -6.33
C GLU A 405 8.77 30.51 -7.66
N ASP A 406 7.84 29.87 -8.39
CA ASP A 406 8.10 29.33 -9.73
C ASP A 406 6.91 29.50 -10.68
N ARG A 407 7.05 30.39 -11.66
CA ARG A 407 6.02 30.68 -12.69
C ARG A 407 5.76 29.56 -13.69
N ASN A 408 6.61 28.52 -13.70
CA ASN A 408 6.43 27.36 -14.59
C ASN A 408 5.46 26.33 -14.02
N ILE A 409 5.03 26.49 -12.78
CA ILE A 409 4.06 25.59 -12.16
C ILE A 409 2.71 25.70 -12.88
N GLU A 410 2.24 24.59 -13.40
CA GLU A 410 0.97 24.49 -14.14
C GLU A 410 -0.01 23.53 -13.48
N VAL A 411 0.48 22.61 -12.63
CA VAL A 411 -0.33 21.72 -11.79
C VAL A 411 0.18 21.78 -10.36
N LEU A 412 -0.75 21.96 -9.40
CA LEU A 412 -0.45 21.88 -7.97
C LEU A 412 -1.43 20.89 -7.30
N TYR A 413 -0.95 20.22 -6.27
CA TYR A 413 -1.80 19.43 -5.38
C TYR A 413 -1.28 19.53 -3.95
N SER A 414 -2.17 19.27 -2.98
CA SER A 414 -1.82 19.34 -1.56
C SER A 414 -2.13 18.04 -0.84
N ASP A 415 -1.66 17.95 0.41
CA ASP A 415 -2.12 16.96 1.36
C ASP A 415 -3.59 17.19 1.70
N GLN A 416 -4.27 16.15 2.20
CA GLN A 416 -5.65 16.18 2.62
C GLN A 416 -5.87 15.36 3.88
N ASP A 417 -7.00 15.58 4.54
CA ASP A 417 -7.51 14.70 5.59
C ASP A 417 -9.02 14.49 5.43
N ASN A 418 -9.59 13.70 6.32
CA ASN A 418 -11.03 13.54 6.40
C ASN A 418 -11.61 14.42 7.50
N VAL A 419 -12.85 14.90 7.28
CA VAL A 419 -13.62 15.63 8.27
C VAL A 419 -14.95 14.94 8.54
N GLU A 420 -15.36 14.89 9.82
CA GLU A 420 -16.66 14.36 10.22
C GLU A 420 -17.81 15.27 9.77
N LEU A 421 -19.06 14.77 9.89
CA LEU A 421 -20.28 15.53 9.56
C LEU A 421 -20.46 16.81 10.37
N ASP A 422 -19.71 16.98 11.47
CA ASP A 422 -19.68 18.20 12.29
C ASP A 422 -18.88 19.35 11.66
N GLY A 423 -18.11 19.06 10.60
CA GLY A 423 -17.24 20.02 9.91
C GLY A 423 -16.03 20.48 10.72
N LYS A 424 -15.67 19.76 11.79
CA LYS A 424 -14.62 20.18 12.75
C LYS A 424 -13.67 19.06 13.16
N THR A 425 -14.19 17.86 13.34
CA THR A 425 -13.39 16.72 13.77
C THR A 425 -12.63 16.16 12.58
N ARG A 426 -11.32 16.34 12.57
CA ARG A 426 -10.41 15.93 11.49
C ARG A 426 -9.72 14.60 11.85
N TYR A 427 -9.57 13.71 10.87
CA TYR A 427 -8.96 12.38 11.04
C TYR A 427 -8.39 11.86 9.72
N ASN A 428 -7.68 10.74 9.77
CA ASN A 428 -7.15 10.02 8.62
C ASN A 428 -6.36 10.92 7.64
N PRO A 429 -5.25 11.55 8.08
CA PRO A 429 -4.45 12.41 7.21
C PRO A 429 -3.81 11.62 6.07
N TYR A 430 -3.83 12.19 4.88
CA TYR A 430 -3.13 11.68 3.72
C TYR A 430 -1.96 12.62 3.39
N PHE A 431 -0.80 12.33 3.97
CA PHE A 431 0.45 13.00 3.65
C PHE A 431 1.06 12.37 2.40
N LYS A 432 1.03 13.12 1.31
CA LYS A 432 1.40 12.66 -0.03
C LYS A 432 2.90 12.85 -0.27
N PRO A 433 3.52 12.07 -1.17
CA PRO A 433 4.87 12.38 -1.67
C PRO A 433 4.81 13.53 -2.68
N ASP A 434 5.97 14.05 -3.08
CA ASP A 434 6.09 14.81 -4.32
C ASP A 434 5.66 13.94 -5.51
N PHE A 435 5.50 14.56 -6.70
CA PHE A 435 4.93 13.85 -7.84
C PHE A 435 5.67 12.55 -8.16
N ASN A 436 4.94 11.45 -8.07
CA ASN A 436 5.40 10.07 -8.17
C ASN A 436 4.52 9.34 -9.20
N LEU A 437 5.06 9.16 -10.43
CA LEU A 437 4.29 8.64 -11.54
C LEU A 437 3.85 7.19 -11.31
N ASP A 438 4.77 6.33 -10.84
CA ASP A 438 4.48 4.92 -10.64
C ASP A 438 3.49 4.70 -9.48
N TYR A 439 3.51 5.57 -8.49
CA TYR A 439 2.45 5.62 -7.48
C TYR A 439 1.13 6.11 -8.08
N PHE A 440 1.16 7.12 -8.94
CA PHE A 440 -0.04 7.67 -9.56
C PHE A 440 -0.69 6.69 -10.55
N THR A 441 0.08 5.91 -11.30
CA THR A 441 -0.46 4.84 -12.16
C THR A 441 -0.95 3.63 -11.37
N SER A 442 -0.62 3.53 -10.09
CA SER A 442 -1.08 2.45 -9.20
C SER A 442 -2.28 2.84 -8.34
N THR A 443 -2.51 4.14 -8.09
CA THR A 443 -3.67 4.65 -7.36
C THR A 443 -3.81 6.17 -7.54
N ASN A 444 -5.04 6.68 -7.57
CA ASN A 444 -5.30 8.12 -7.65
C ASN A 444 -5.01 8.80 -6.30
N TYR A 445 -3.74 9.02 -5.97
CA TYR A 445 -3.34 9.64 -4.70
C TYR A 445 -3.41 11.17 -4.70
N ILE A 446 -3.43 11.80 -5.88
CA ILE A 446 -3.48 13.27 -6.01
C ILE A 446 -4.81 13.81 -5.51
N SER A 447 -5.94 13.30 -6.01
CA SER A 447 -7.32 13.66 -5.60
C SER A 447 -7.51 15.17 -5.35
N HIS A 448 -7.64 15.59 -4.11
CA HIS A 448 -7.84 16.97 -3.65
C HIS A 448 -6.67 17.44 -2.76
N LEU A 449 -6.37 18.74 -2.60
CA LEU A 449 -6.84 19.83 -3.43
C LEU A 449 -6.07 19.80 -4.76
N PHE A 450 -6.76 19.80 -5.89
CA PHE A 450 -6.14 19.81 -7.22
C PHE A 450 -6.32 21.17 -7.85
N VAL A 451 -5.22 21.77 -8.30
CA VAL A 451 -5.18 23.10 -8.92
C VAL A 451 -4.42 23.04 -10.24
N VAL A 452 -5.05 23.52 -11.29
CA VAL A 452 -4.47 23.47 -12.65
C VAL A 452 -4.58 24.82 -13.35
N LYS A 453 -3.53 25.20 -14.08
CA LYS A 453 -3.50 26.42 -14.87
C LYS A 453 -4.53 26.39 -15.97
N LYS A 454 -5.35 27.46 -16.10
CA LYS A 454 -6.44 27.52 -17.08
C LYS A 454 -5.98 27.27 -18.52
N SER A 455 -4.82 27.83 -18.90
CA SER A 455 -4.27 27.59 -20.25
C SER A 455 -3.89 26.12 -20.51
N LEU A 456 -3.54 25.34 -19.47
CA LEU A 456 -3.31 23.90 -19.61
C LEU A 456 -4.64 23.17 -19.77
N VAL A 457 -5.70 23.58 -19.04
CA VAL A 457 -7.07 23.03 -19.26
C VAL A 457 -7.52 23.29 -20.69
N ASP A 458 -7.29 24.49 -21.22
CA ASP A 458 -7.63 24.83 -22.60
C ASP A 458 -6.86 23.99 -23.64
N GLN A 459 -5.64 23.60 -23.31
CA GLN A 459 -4.77 22.75 -24.14
C GLN A 459 -5.23 21.28 -24.14
N VAL A 460 -5.48 20.72 -22.95
CA VAL A 460 -5.79 19.28 -22.80
C VAL A 460 -7.26 18.97 -22.99
N GLY A 461 -8.13 19.98 -22.93
CA GLY A 461 -9.59 19.86 -23.01
C GLY A 461 -10.26 19.62 -21.65
N LEU A 462 -11.58 19.61 -21.65
CA LEU A 462 -12.42 19.46 -20.48
C LEU A 462 -12.43 17.98 -19.98
N LEU A 463 -13.10 17.74 -18.84
CA LEU A 463 -13.32 16.38 -18.32
C LEU A 463 -14.13 15.54 -19.31
N ASN A 464 -13.80 14.28 -19.45
CA ASN A 464 -14.45 13.36 -20.37
C ASN A 464 -15.55 12.56 -19.64
N PRO A 465 -16.85 12.71 -20.01
CA PRO A 465 -17.93 11.98 -19.34
C PRO A 465 -17.89 10.47 -19.52
N ASP A 466 -17.17 9.96 -20.52
CA ASP A 466 -16.99 8.52 -20.69
C ASP A 466 -16.21 7.88 -19.53
N TYR A 467 -15.60 8.68 -18.66
CA TYR A 467 -14.85 8.25 -17.46
C TYR A 467 -15.56 8.62 -16.16
N ASP A 468 -16.84 8.89 -16.17
CA ASP A 468 -17.59 9.23 -14.95
C ASP A 468 -17.27 8.24 -13.80
N GLY A 469 -17.03 8.79 -12.60
CA GLY A 469 -16.52 8.08 -11.43
C GLY A 469 -15.00 8.02 -11.33
N SER A 470 -14.25 8.28 -12.41
CA SER A 470 -12.81 8.48 -12.48
C SER A 470 -12.41 9.56 -13.50
N GLN A 471 -13.34 10.48 -13.77
CA GLN A 471 -13.15 11.59 -14.71
C GLN A 471 -12.03 12.54 -14.28
N ASP A 472 -11.86 12.73 -12.97
CA ASP A 472 -10.77 13.47 -12.34
C ASP A 472 -9.41 12.80 -12.57
N TYR A 473 -9.35 11.48 -12.45
CA TYR A 473 -8.15 10.68 -12.64
C TYR A 473 -7.67 10.74 -14.10
N GLU A 474 -8.59 10.53 -15.04
CA GLU A 474 -8.33 10.65 -16.49
C GLU A 474 -7.85 12.06 -16.86
N PHE A 475 -8.55 13.08 -16.35
CA PHE A 475 -8.21 14.48 -16.58
C PHE A 475 -6.83 14.83 -16.00
N THR A 476 -6.53 14.34 -14.80
CA THR A 476 -5.23 14.54 -14.17
C THR A 476 -4.11 13.92 -15.00
N PHE A 477 -4.30 12.71 -15.59
CA PHE A 477 -3.32 12.15 -16.53
C PHE A 477 -3.03 13.08 -17.71
N ARG A 478 -4.06 13.61 -18.36
CA ARG A 478 -3.84 14.56 -19.47
C ARG A 478 -3.11 15.83 -19.01
N CYS A 479 -3.41 16.31 -17.81
CA CYS A 479 -2.71 17.46 -17.25
C CYS A 479 -1.24 17.18 -16.99
N ILE A 480 -0.89 16.08 -16.30
CA ILE A 480 0.49 15.75 -15.95
C ILE A 480 1.35 15.40 -17.17
N GLU A 481 0.75 14.82 -18.22
CA GLU A 481 1.42 14.53 -19.49
C GLU A 481 1.87 15.78 -20.26
N ASN A 482 1.22 16.92 -20.00
CA ASN A 482 1.41 18.17 -20.75
C ASN A 482 1.96 19.32 -19.90
N ALA A 483 1.96 19.19 -18.56
CA ALA A 483 2.40 20.23 -17.64
C ALA A 483 3.92 20.44 -17.69
N LYS A 484 4.36 21.70 -17.68
CA LYS A 484 5.78 22.06 -17.56
C LYS A 484 6.33 21.69 -16.19
N ARG A 485 5.55 21.93 -15.14
CA ARG A 485 5.91 21.60 -13.75
C ARG A 485 4.70 21.25 -12.94
N ILE A 486 4.81 20.14 -12.21
CA ILE A 486 3.88 19.68 -11.19
C ILE A 486 4.51 20.01 -9.83
N TYR A 487 3.73 20.52 -8.90
CA TYR A 487 4.21 20.92 -7.58
C TYR A 487 3.30 20.40 -6.48
N HIS A 488 3.88 19.76 -5.49
CA HIS A 488 3.21 19.32 -4.29
C HIS A 488 3.35 20.38 -3.18
N ILE A 489 2.25 20.77 -2.56
CA ILE A 489 2.24 21.60 -1.36
C ILE A 489 2.05 20.67 -0.16
N PRO A 490 3.09 20.40 0.65
CA PRO A 490 3.02 19.44 1.75
C PRO A 490 2.31 20.02 2.98
N LEU A 491 1.10 20.52 2.77
CA LEU A 491 0.20 21.05 3.79
C LEU A 491 -1.18 20.44 3.59
N ILE A 492 -1.89 20.17 4.66
CA ILE A 492 -3.29 19.74 4.59
C ILE A 492 -4.16 20.99 4.29
N LEU A 493 -4.53 21.12 3.02
CA LEU A 493 -5.32 22.26 2.53
C LEU A 493 -6.74 21.89 2.14
N TYR A 494 -7.11 20.61 2.23
CA TYR A 494 -8.43 20.11 1.87
C TYR A 494 -8.92 19.08 2.88
N HIS A 495 -10.23 19.13 3.21
CA HIS A 495 -10.87 18.24 4.17
C HIS A 495 -12.03 17.54 3.51
N TRP A 496 -11.84 16.26 3.22
CA TRP A 496 -12.83 15.41 2.58
C TRP A 496 -13.87 14.93 3.59
N ARG A 497 -15.13 15.27 3.34
CA ARG A 497 -16.23 14.83 4.20
C ARG A 497 -16.69 13.44 3.81
N VAL A 498 -16.62 12.49 4.73
CA VAL A 498 -17.05 11.10 4.48
C VAL A 498 -18.47 10.90 4.96
N HIS A 499 -19.36 10.51 4.04
CA HIS A 499 -20.74 10.13 4.37
C HIS A 499 -21.20 8.93 3.52
N MET A 500 -22.34 8.33 3.88
CA MET A 500 -22.83 7.06 3.32
C MET A 500 -23.04 7.09 1.78
N GLU A 501 -23.26 8.25 1.19
CA GLU A 501 -23.46 8.44 -0.25
C GLU A 501 -22.16 8.77 -0.99
N SER A 502 -21.05 9.03 -0.27
CA SER A 502 -19.77 9.30 -0.87
C SER A 502 -19.15 8.03 -1.49
N THR A 503 -18.24 8.20 -2.44
CA THR A 503 -17.51 7.08 -3.09
C THR A 503 -16.71 6.25 -2.07
N ALA A 504 -16.17 6.91 -1.05
CA ALA A 504 -15.47 6.25 0.03
C ALA A 504 -16.39 5.46 0.97
N GLY A 505 -17.68 5.86 1.07
CA GLY A 505 -18.65 5.21 1.93
C GLY A 505 -19.29 3.94 1.34
N ASN A 506 -19.34 3.79 0.01
CA ASN A 506 -19.91 2.63 -0.67
C ASN A 506 -19.20 2.31 -2.00
N PRO A 507 -18.00 1.69 -1.94
CA PRO A 507 -17.23 1.34 -3.13
C PRO A 507 -17.94 0.38 -4.09
N GLU A 508 -18.76 -0.54 -3.57
CA GLU A 508 -19.43 -1.56 -4.40
C GLU A 508 -20.45 -0.98 -5.37
N SER A 509 -21.18 0.05 -4.96
CA SER A 509 -22.16 0.71 -5.84
C SER A 509 -21.52 1.42 -7.03
N LYS A 510 -20.20 1.59 -7.02
CA LYS A 510 -19.41 2.34 -8.00
C LYS A 510 -18.29 1.50 -8.65
N HIS A 511 -18.49 0.19 -8.80
CA HIS A 511 -17.52 -0.67 -9.51
C HIS A 511 -17.12 -0.09 -10.88
N TYR A 512 -18.04 0.56 -11.59
CA TYR A 512 -17.76 1.24 -12.85
C TYR A 512 -16.63 2.29 -12.74
N ALA A 513 -16.49 2.94 -11.58
CA ALA A 513 -15.41 3.91 -11.35
C ALA A 513 -14.02 3.25 -11.42
N PHE A 514 -13.86 2.06 -10.82
CA PHE A 514 -12.59 1.35 -10.86
C PHE A 514 -12.25 0.84 -12.27
N VAL A 515 -13.27 0.42 -13.03
CA VAL A 515 -13.11 0.06 -14.45
C VAL A 515 -12.67 1.27 -15.27
N ASN A 516 -13.29 2.44 -15.04
CA ASN A 516 -12.91 3.68 -15.70
C ASN A 516 -11.52 4.16 -15.25
N GLY A 517 -11.13 3.94 -13.99
CA GLY A 517 -9.77 4.20 -13.50
C GLY A 517 -8.72 3.35 -14.22
N LYS A 518 -8.95 2.02 -14.35
CA LYS A 518 -8.12 1.14 -15.19
C LYS A 518 -7.99 1.70 -16.60
N ARG A 519 -9.12 2.05 -17.23
CA ARG A 519 -9.13 2.56 -18.59
C ARG A 519 -8.37 3.88 -18.73
N ALA A 520 -8.43 4.76 -17.73
CA ALA A 520 -7.70 6.01 -17.70
C ALA A 520 -6.17 5.77 -17.71
N ILE A 521 -5.71 4.77 -16.95
CA ILE A 521 -4.29 4.35 -16.91
C ILE A 521 -3.88 3.71 -18.25
N ASP A 522 -4.69 2.79 -18.79
CA ASP A 522 -4.40 2.16 -20.09
C ASP A 522 -4.31 3.19 -21.23
N ASP A 523 -5.18 4.19 -21.21
CA ASP A 523 -5.16 5.25 -22.23
C ASP A 523 -3.98 6.22 -22.02
N HIS A 524 -3.52 6.44 -20.76
CA HIS A 524 -2.26 7.11 -20.48
C HIS A 524 -1.09 6.36 -21.17
N TYR A 525 -0.96 5.05 -20.92
CA TYR A 525 0.11 4.25 -21.56
C TYR A 525 0.05 4.28 -23.09
N LYS A 526 -1.16 4.23 -23.68
CA LYS A 526 -1.33 4.37 -25.13
C LYS A 526 -0.85 5.73 -25.63
N ARG A 527 -1.22 6.83 -24.97
CA ARG A 527 -0.76 8.18 -25.34
C ARG A 527 0.75 8.33 -25.23
N MET A 528 1.35 7.69 -24.22
CA MET A 528 2.82 7.70 -24.00
C MET A 528 3.57 6.69 -24.87
N GLY A 529 2.86 5.84 -25.66
CA GLY A 529 3.48 4.80 -26.49
C GLY A 529 4.14 3.67 -25.69
N ILE A 530 3.69 3.43 -24.44
CA ILE A 530 4.20 2.39 -23.57
C ILE A 530 3.33 1.14 -23.74
N PRO A 531 3.93 -0.03 -24.10
CA PRO A 531 3.18 -1.27 -24.24
C PRO A 531 2.88 -1.88 -22.87
N ALA A 532 1.79 -1.45 -22.24
CA ALA A 532 1.37 -1.91 -20.95
C ALA A 532 -0.16 -2.10 -20.88
N GLU A 533 -0.58 -2.95 -19.99
CA GLU A 533 -1.97 -3.19 -19.61
C GLU A 533 -2.11 -3.13 -18.10
N THR A 534 -3.22 -2.55 -17.63
CA THR A 534 -3.50 -2.40 -16.21
C THR A 534 -4.43 -3.52 -15.72
N GLU A 535 -4.13 -4.09 -14.58
CA GLU A 535 -4.98 -5.00 -13.84
C GLU A 535 -5.65 -4.25 -12.68
N ILE A 536 -6.96 -4.50 -12.46
CA ILE A 536 -7.64 -4.10 -11.22
C ILE A 536 -7.31 -5.18 -10.19
N THR A 537 -6.63 -4.80 -9.12
CA THR A 537 -6.28 -5.75 -8.06
C THR A 537 -7.49 -6.11 -7.18
N ASP A 538 -7.31 -6.99 -6.24
CA ASP A 538 -8.33 -7.32 -5.22
C ASP A 538 -8.69 -6.13 -4.29
N PHE A 539 -7.96 -5.02 -4.38
CA PHE A 539 -8.16 -3.82 -3.56
C PHE A 539 -8.72 -2.68 -4.39
N TYR A 540 -9.85 -2.12 -3.96
CA TYR A 540 -10.51 -1.02 -4.65
C TYR A 540 -9.59 0.20 -4.81
N GLY A 541 -9.48 0.70 -6.05
CA GLY A 541 -8.64 1.84 -6.38
C GLY A 541 -7.13 1.55 -6.40
N ILE A 542 -6.73 0.28 -6.29
CA ILE A 542 -5.34 -0.17 -6.46
C ILE A 542 -5.22 -0.92 -7.78
N TYR A 543 -4.23 -0.54 -8.57
CA TYR A 543 -3.99 -1.07 -9.90
C TYR A 543 -2.57 -1.63 -10.01
N ARG A 544 -2.40 -2.71 -10.78
CA ARG A 544 -1.10 -3.27 -11.14
C ARG A 544 -0.88 -3.08 -12.64
N THR A 545 0.32 -2.65 -13.03
CA THR A 545 0.71 -2.52 -14.44
C THR A 545 1.50 -3.73 -14.90
N HIS A 546 1.09 -4.33 -16.02
CA HIS A 546 1.83 -5.38 -16.72
C HIS A 546 2.40 -4.81 -18.01
N TYR A 547 3.72 -4.85 -18.15
CA TYR A 547 4.42 -4.37 -19.35
C TYR A 547 4.60 -5.51 -20.35
N HIS A 548 4.34 -5.22 -21.63
CA HIS A 548 4.37 -6.19 -22.71
C HIS A 548 5.42 -5.82 -23.76
N TRP A 549 6.67 -5.63 -23.32
CA TRP A 549 7.76 -5.36 -24.22
C TRP A 549 7.99 -6.56 -25.15
N PRO A 550 8.08 -6.35 -26.47
CA PRO A 550 8.28 -7.44 -27.42
C PRO A 550 9.69 -8.05 -27.33
N GLU A 551 10.66 -7.26 -26.91
CA GLU A 551 12.04 -7.67 -26.73
C GLU A 551 12.22 -8.42 -25.39
N LYS A 552 13.10 -9.41 -25.41
CA LYS A 552 13.56 -10.11 -24.21
C LYS A 552 15.09 -9.95 -24.10
N PRO A 553 15.56 -8.75 -23.67
CA PRO A 553 16.99 -8.46 -23.60
C PRO A 553 17.73 -9.36 -22.60
N LEU A 554 19.03 -9.57 -22.81
CA LEU A 554 19.85 -10.34 -21.89
C LEU A 554 20.03 -9.60 -20.56
N VAL A 555 19.77 -10.28 -19.45
CA VAL A 555 20.04 -9.81 -18.09
C VAL A 555 21.27 -10.53 -17.54
N SER A 556 22.29 -9.77 -17.12
CA SER A 556 23.44 -10.34 -16.39
C SER A 556 23.21 -10.17 -14.87
N ILE A 557 23.09 -11.28 -14.17
CA ILE A 557 22.93 -11.32 -12.71
C ILE A 557 24.33 -11.40 -12.07
N LEU A 558 24.72 -10.36 -11.35
CA LEU A 558 26.01 -10.28 -10.66
C LEU A 558 25.83 -10.71 -9.21
N ILE A 559 26.50 -11.78 -8.79
CA ILE A 559 26.41 -12.35 -7.45
C ILE A 559 27.81 -12.41 -6.83
N PRO A 560 28.19 -11.43 -5.98
CA PRO A 560 29.40 -11.53 -5.17
C PRO A 560 29.29 -12.69 -4.19
N THR A 561 30.34 -13.52 -4.12
CA THR A 561 30.31 -14.69 -3.24
C THR A 561 31.66 -14.96 -2.61
N LYS A 562 31.63 -15.54 -1.42
CA LYS A 562 32.80 -16.06 -0.70
C LYS A 562 32.35 -17.14 0.25
N ASP A 563 32.87 -18.38 0.07
CA ASP A 563 32.50 -19.52 0.93
C ASP A 563 30.95 -19.63 1.08
N HIS A 564 30.40 -20.20 2.16
CA HIS A 564 28.96 -20.30 2.43
C HIS A 564 28.16 -20.93 1.27
N THR A 565 28.61 -22.09 0.81
CA THR A 565 28.06 -22.79 -0.37
C THR A 565 26.57 -23.08 -0.27
N ASP A 566 26.04 -23.36 0.93
CA ASP A 566 24.61 -23.63 1.13
C ASP A 566 23.73 -22.40 0.80
N ASP A 567 24.17 -21.20 1.18
CA ASP A 567 23.42 -19.96 0.88
C ASP A 567 23.49 -19.64 -0.61
N LEU A 568 24.67 -19.80 -1.21
CA LEU A 568 24.85 -19.63 -2.66
C LEU A 568 24.04 -20.63 -3.46
N ASP A 569 24.00 -21.92 -3.07
CA ASP A 569 23.21 -22.95 -3.75
C ASP A 569 21.72 -22.63 -3.68
N ARG A 570 21.22 -22.22 -2.51
CA ARG A 570 19.82 -21.77 -2.36
C ARG A 570 19.50 -20.60 -3.30
N CYS A 571 20.35 -19.59 -3.34
CA CYS A 571 20.19 -18.44 -4.21
C CYS A 571 20.12 -18.87 -5.68
N VAL A 572 21.12 -19.58 -6.16
CA VAL A 572 21.22 -19.98 -7.57
C VAL A 572 20.11 -20.96 -7.96
N GLN A 573 19.81 -21.97 -7.12
CA GLN A 573 18.72 -22.92 -7.39
C GLN A 573 17.37 -22.23 -7.43
N SER A 574 17.14 -21.24 -6.57
CA SER A 574 15.89 -20.46 -6.60
C SER A 574 15.75 -19.67 -7.88
N ILE A 575 16.82 -19.05 -8.40
CA ILE A 575 16.82 -18.38 -9.68
C ILE A 575 16.49 -19.36 -10.81
N LEU A 576 17.21 -20.49 -10.88
CA LEU A 576 17.01 -21.49 -11.93
C LEU A 576 15.60 -22.09 -11.95
N LYS A 577 14.99 -22.24 -10.77
CA LYS A 577 13.67 -22.85 -10.61
C LYS A 577 12.52 -21.86 -10.74
N ASN A 578 12.68 -20.65 -10.18
CA ASN A 578 11.61 -19.68 -10.00
C ASN A 578 11.79 -18.44 -10.92
N THR A 579 12.41 -18.57 -12.08
CA THR A 579 12.51 -17.49 -13.07
C THR A 579 11.91 -17.94 -14.38
N ASP A 580 10.78 -17.35 -14.75
CA ASP A 580 10.10 -17.63 -16.02
C ASP A 580 10.74 -16.85 -17.20
N TYR A 581 11.50 -15.78 -16.91
CA TYR A 581 12.22 -15.02 -17.91
C TYR A 581 13.33 -15.87 -18.58
N PRO A 582 13.36 -16.00 -19.91
CA PRO A 582 14.22 -16.99 -20.55
C PRO A 582 15.65 -16.54 -20.82
N ASN A 583 15.94 -15.23 -20.83
CA ASN A 583 17.20 -14.69 -21.39
C ASN A 583 18.05 -14.00 -20.31
N TYR A 584 18.76 -14.82 -19.50
CA TYR A 584 19.68 -14.32 -18.48
C TYR A 584 20.95 -15.14 -18.38
N GLU A 585 22.00 -14.54 -17.85
CA GLU A 585 23.23 -15.19 -17.41
C GLU A 585 23.52 -14.86 -15.94
N ILE A 586 24.22 -15.73 -15.24
CA ILE A 586 24.64 -15.56 -13.86
C ILE A 586 26.15 -15.45 -13.81
N ILE A 587 26.67 -14.39 -13.23
CA ILE A 587 28.10 -14.17 -13.03
C ILE A 587 28.38 -14.24 -11.54
N LEU A 588 28.94 -15.36 -11.09
CA LEU A 588 29.40 -15.54 -9.73
C LEU A 588 30.77 -14.88 -9.57
N ILE A 589 30.85 -13.88 -8.69
CA ILE A 589 32.08 -13.11 -8.50
C ILE A 589 32.74 -13.61 -7.23
N GLU A 590 33.64 -14.59 -7.41
CA GLU A 590 34.41 -15.22 -6.33
C GLU A 590 35.39 -14.23 -5.69
N ASN A 591 35.32 -14.06 -4.35
CA ASN A 591 36.19 -13.16 -3.59
C ASN A 591 36.97 -13.87 -2.48
N ASN A 592 38.06 -14.56 -2.82
CA ASN A 592 38.99 -15.18 -1.88
C ASN A 592 38.34 -16.22 -0.94
N SER A 593 37.56 -17.15 -1.51
CA SER A 593 37.10 -18.35 -0.81
C SER A 593 38.27 -19.24 -0.40
N THR A 594 38.08 -19.98 0.68
CA THR A 594 39.13 -20.83 1.26
C THR A 594 38.71 -22.29 1.44
N GLU A 595 37.43 -22.58 1.27
CA GLU A 595 36.87 -23.92 1.44
C GLU A 595 36.89 -24.69 0.12
N ASP A 596 37.47 -25.91 0.12
CA ASP A 596 37.57 -26.79 -1.05
C ASP A 596 36.15 -27.09 -1.62
N GLU A 597 35.15 -27.27 -0.76
CA GLU A 597 33.76 -27.49 -1.12
C GLU A 597 33.18 -26.40 -2.02
N THR A 598 33.59 -25.15 -1.78
CA THR A 598 33.18 -24.00 -2.60
C THR A 598 33.68 -24.14 -4.04
N PHE A 599 34.95 -24.51 -4.20
CA PHE A 599 35.52 -24.70 -5.54
C PHE A 599 34.99 -25.94 -6.26
N GLU A 600 34.63 -26.98 -5.53
CA GLU A 600 33.92 -28.15 -6.10
C GLU A 600 32.51 -27.77 -6.56
N TYR A 601 31.84 -26.97 -5.78
CA TYR A 601 30.51 -26.43 -6.15
C TYR A 601 30.57 -25.57 -7.40
N TYR A 602 31.55 -24.68 -7.54
CA TYR A 602 31.73 -23.86 -8.74
C TYR A 602 31.90 -24.73 -10.00
N LYS A 603 32.74 -25.75 -9.95
CA LYS A 603 32.94 -26.70 -11.08
C LYS A 603 31.63 -27.36 -11.50
N LYS A 604 30.80 -27.75 -10.52
CA LYS A 604 29.52 -28.40 -10.79
C LYS A 604 28.52 -27.43 -11.40
N ILE A 605 28.43 -26.22 -10.89
CA ILE A 605 27.38 -25.28 -11.30
C ILE A 605 27.70 -24.62 -12.65
N GLU A 606 28.97 -24.52 -13.07
CA GLU A 606 29.40 -24.07 -14.39
C GLU A 606 29.09 -25.08 -15.51
N GLU A 607 28.54 -26.28 -15.20
CA GLU A 607 27.96 -27.17 -16.20
C GLU A 607 26.72 -26.55 -16.86
N ASP A 608 26.02 -25.63 -16.19
CA ASP A 608 24.94 -24.82 -16.80
C ASP A 608 25.60 -23.69 -17.60
N PRO A 609 25.37 -23.63 -18.94
CA PRO A 609 26.03 -22.65 -19.82
C PRO A 609 25.65 -21.19 -19.50
N ARG A 610 24.64 -20.94 -18.68
CA ARG A 610 24.25 -19.61 -18.23
C ARG A 610 25.06 -19.11 -17.07
N ILE A 611 25.87 -19.95 -16.40
CA ILE A 611 26.58 -19.63 -15.15
C ILE A 611 28.08 -19.54 -15.41
N HIS A 612 28.69 -18.44 -14.99
CA HIS A 612 30.11 -18.16 -15.15
C HIS A 612 30.72 -17.71 -13.85
N VAL A 613 31.87 -18.29 -13.46
CA VAL A 613 32.61 -17.88 -12.26
C VAL A 613 33.80 -17.01 -12.66
N VAL A 614 33.87 -15.81 -12.07
CA VAL A 614 35.00 -14.86 -12.26
C VAL A 614 35.67 -14.58 -10.92
N TYR A 615 37.03 -14.50 -10.93
CA TYR A 615 37.82 -14.48 -9.71
C TYR A 615 38.39 -13.09 -9.41
N TYR A 616 37.83 -12.40 -8.43
CA TYR A 616 38.31 -11.12 -7.91
C TYR A 616 39.29 -11.36 -6.73
N LYS A 617 40.55 -10.98 -6.91
CA LYS A 617 41.63 -11.24 -5.93
C LYS A 617 41.91 -10.08 -4.96
N GLY A 618 41.10 -9.03 -4.98
CA GLY A 618 41.24 -7.91 -4.05
C GLY A 618 40.64 -8.18 -2.67
N GLY A 619 40.85 -7.27 -1.71
CA GLY A 619 40.15 -7.29 -0.43
C GLY A 619 38.65 -7.05 -0.60
N PHE A 620 37.88 -7.42 0.42
CA PHE A 620 36.44 -7.24 0.35
C PHE A 620 36.05 -5.74 0.20
N ASN A 621 35.36 -5.44 -0.86
CA ASN A 621 34.75 -4.17 -1.16
C ASN A 621 33.60 -4.44 -2.16
N TYR A 622 32.35 -4.32 -1.70
CA TYR A 622 31.19 -4.68 -2.49
C TYR A 622 31.16 -3.95 -3.85
N SER A 623 31.45 -2.66 -3.84
CA SER A 623 31.49 -1.85 -5.05
C SER A 623 32.54 -2.33 -6.05
N LYS A 624 33.77 -2.58 -5.59
CA LYS A 624 34.86 -3.07 -6.45
C LYS A 624 34.58 -4.45 -7.03
N ILE A 625 33.99 -5.34 -6.22
CA ILE A 625 33.65 -6.70 -6.62
C ILE A 625 32.61 -6.66 -7.74
N ASN A 626 31.52 -5.91 -7.57
CA ASN A 626 30.50 -5.79 -8.59
C ASN A 626 30.97 -5.05 -9.86
N ASN A 627 31.75 -3.97 -9.71
CA ASN A 627 32.37 -3.27 -10.84
C ASN A 627 33.32 -4.19 -11.63
N PHE A 628 34.03 -5.08 -10.95
CA PHE A 628 34.87 -6.10 -11.60
C PHE A 628 34.00 -7.14 -12.35
N GLY A 629 32.96 -7.68 -11.69
CA GLY A 629 32.04 -8.64 -12.32
C GLY A 629 31.33 -8.08 -13.53
N PHE A 630 30.97 -6.80 -13.49
CA PHE A 630 30.36 -6.07 -14.60
C PHE A 630 31.19 -6.16 -15.90
N GLN A 631 32.53 -6.20 -15.81
CA GLN A 631 33.40 -6.32 -17.01
C GLN A 631 33.18 -7.64 -17.77
N SER A 632 32.65 -8.67 -17.12
CA SER A 632 32.36 -9.98 -17.72
C SER A 632 30.91 -10.11 -18.16
N ALA A 633 30.05 -9.19 -17.73
CA ALA A 633 28.62 -9.16 -18.06
C ALA A 633 28.41 -8.83 -19.55
N LYS A 634 27.48 -9.51 -20.21
CA LYS A 634 27.11 -9.31 -21.62
C LYS A 634 25.73 -8.69 -21.79
N GLY A 635 24.90 -8.73 -20.75
CA GLY A 635 23.52 -8.27 -20.78
C GLY A 635 23.38 -6.76 -20.96
N GLU A 636 22.28 -6.36 -21.59
CA GLU A 636 21.86 -4.95 -21.68
C GLU A 636 21.33 -4.43 -20.34
N TYR A 637 20.96 -5.35 -19.47
CA TYR A 637 20.50 -5.09 -18.11
C TYR A 637 21.40 -5.81 -17.10
N ILE A 638 21.68 -5.12 -16.01
CA ILE A 638 22.53 -5.60 -14.93
C ILE A 638 21.68 -5.74 -13.67
N LEU A 639 21.66 -6.93 -13.11
CA LEU A 639 20.99 -7.19 -11.83
C LEU A 639 22.06 -7.45 -10.77
N LEU A 640 22.17 -6.54 -9.81
CA LEU A 640 22.96 -6.76 -8.58
C LEU A 640 22.13 -7.63 -7.65
N LEU A 641 22.69 -8.77 -7.22
CA LEU A 641 21.98 -9.71 -6.34
C LEU A 641 22.92 -10.26 -5.26
N ASN A 642 22.50 -10.25 -4.01
CA ASN A 642 23.25 -10.88 -2.93
C ASN A 642 23.16 -12.41 -3.02
N ASN A 643 24.23 -13.11 -2.59
CA ASN A 643 24.31 -14.58 -2.60
C ASN A 643 23.46 -15.27 -1.52
N ASP A 644 22.88 -14.52 -0.58
CA ASP A 644 22.00 -14.97 0.50
C ASP A 644 20.52 -14.58 0.28
N THR A 645 20.10 -14.51 -0.98
CA THR A 645 18.71 -14.29 -1.40
C THR A 645 18.03 -15.58 -1.87
N GLU A 646 16.71 -15.60 -1.86
CA GLU A 646 15.89 -16.69 -2.40
C GLU A 646 14.67 -16.13 -3.13
N VAL A 647 14.54 -16.42 -4.42
CA VAL A 647 13.44 -15.94 -5.28
C VAL A 647 12.15 -16.64 -4.93
N LEU A 648 11.07 -15.89 -4.71
CA LEU A 648 9.74 -16.39 -4.37
C LEU A 648 8.77 -16.34 -5.56
N THR A 649 8.64 -15.20 -6.23
CA THR A 649 7.71 -14.99 -7.34
C THR A 649 8.36 -15.35 -8.66
N ARG A 650 7.66 -16.10 -9.52
CA ARG A 650 8.24 -16.63 -10.77
C ARG A 650 8.44 -15.57 -11.84
N ASP A 651 7.57 -14.58 -11.88
CA ASP A 651 7.55 -13.45 -12.81
C ASP A 651 8.43 -12.26 -12.37
N TRP A 652 9.17 -12.39 -11.25
CA TRP A 652 9.94 -11.30 -10.64
C TRP A 652 10.83 -10.52 -11.60
N MET A 653 11.49 -11.23 -12.54
CA MET A 653 12.39 -10.60 -13.47
C MET A 653 11.64 -9.88 -14.60
N ASP A 654 10.55 -10.47 -15.10
CA ASP A 654 9.65 -9.80 -16.07
C ASP A 654 9.03 -8.55 -15.44
N GLU A 655 8.61 -8.64 -14.16
CA GLU A 655 8.08 -7.52 -13.38
C GLU A 655 9.11 -6.37 -13.29
N MET A 656 10.32 -6.64 -12.83
CA MET A 656 11.36 -5.63 -12.68
C MET A 656 11.79 -5.06 -14.05
N LEU A 657 11.95 -5.90 -15.07
CA LEU A 657 12.28 -5.48 -16.44
C LEU A 657 11.18 -4.59 -17.01
N GLY A 658 9.92 -4.91 -16.74
CA GLY A 658 8.79 -4.12 -17.20
C GLY A 658 8.98 -2.63 -16.94
N TYR A 659 9.29 -2.27 -15.72
CA TYR A 659 9.62 -0.90 -15.33
C TYR A 659 10.97 -0.43 -15.90
N CYS A 660 12.01 -1.27 -15.78
CA CYS A 660 13.37 -0.88 -16.14
C CYS A 660 13.53 -0.58 -17.64
N MET A 661 12.74 -1.18 -18.51
CA MET A 661 12.79 -0.94 -19.96
C MET A 661 12.25 0.42 -20.39
N ARG A 662 11.48 1.10 -19.55
CA ARG A 662 11.06 2.48 -19.79
C ARG A 662 12.27 3.41 -19.87
N SER A 663 12.23 4.39 -20.76
CA SER A 663 13.36 5.32 -20.97
C SER A 663 13.65 6.22 -19.76
N ASP A 664 12.64 6.53 -18.95
CA ASP A 664 12.70 7.40 -17.77
C ASP A 664 13.12 6.67 -16.50
N VAL A 665 13.22 5.33 -16.50
CA VAL A 665 13.61 4.51 -15.33
C VAL A 665 15.06 4.07 -15.46
N GLY A 666 15.85 4.30 -14.39
CA GLY A 666 17.26 3.93 -14.34
C GLY A 666 17.57 2.73 -13.43
N ALA A 667 16.76 2.51 -12.38
CA ALA A 667 16.91 1.38 -11.49
C ALA A 667 15.55 0.89 -10.96
N VAL A 668 15.48 -0.43 -10.66
CA VAL A 668 14.29 -1.07 -10.09
C VAL A 668 14.70 -1.97 -8.94
N GLY A 669 14.01 -1.86 -7.80
CA GLY A 669 14.19 -2.71 -6.61
C GLY A 669 13.00 -3.62 -6.36
N ALA A 670 13.27 -4.80 -5.81
CA ALA A 670 12.29 -5.79 -5.41
C ALA A 670 11.86 -5.61 -3.94
N LYS A 671 10.74 -6.20 -3.55
CA LYS A 671 10.33 -6.36 -2.15
C LYS A 671 11.16 -7.48 -1.51
N LEU A 672 11.93 -7.14 -0.46
CA LEU A 672 12.69 -8.15 0.25
C LEU A 672 12.06 -8.44 1.62
N LEU A 673 12.08 -9.72 1.96
CA LEU A 673 11.53 -10.25 3.20
C LEU A 673 12.62 -10.90 4.05
N TYR A 674 12.48 -10.78 5.36
CA TYR A 674 13.19 -11.65 6.28
C TYR A 674 12.61 -13.07 6.25
N PRO A 675 13.38 -14.10 6.69
CA PRO A 675 12.90 -15.49 6.70
C PRO A 675 11.65 -15.76 7.58
N ASP A 676 11.22 -14.78 8.36
CA ASP A 676 10.02 -14.84 9.20
C ASP A 676 8.80 -14.13 8.56
N ASP A 677 8.85 -13.90 7.24
CA ASP A 677 7.83 -13.19 6.46
C ASP A 677 7.58 -11.74 6.89
N THR A 678 8.55 -11.10 7.54
CA THR A 678 8.48 -9.66 7.77
C THR A 678 9.28 -8.89 6.71
N ILE A 679 8.83 -7.67 6.41
CA ILE A 679 9.45 -6.81 5.40
C ILE A 679 10.84 -6.37 5.86
N GLN A 680 11.85 -6.57 4.99
CA GLN A 680 13.18 -6.05 5.14
C GLN A 680 13.38 -4.78 4.32
N HIS A 681 12.92 -4.79 3.06
CA HIS A 681 13.04 -3.70 2.11
C HIS A 681 11.72 -3.39 1.42
N GLY A 682 11.21 -2.18 1.65
CA GLY A 682 10.03 -1.60 1.01
C GLY A 682 10.32 -0.24 0.37
N GLY A 683 11.58 -0.01 -0.03
CA GLY A 683 12.11 1.27 -0.51
C GLY A 683 13.05 1.93 0.51
N ILE A 684 13.88 2.87 0.06
CA ILE A 684 14.82 3.64 0.91
C ILE A 684 14.50 5.12 0.79
N VAL A 685 14.42 5.76 1.96
CA VAL A 685 14.19 7.21 2.12
C VAL A 685 15.47 7.87 2.62
N ILE A 686 15.87 8.96 1.96
CA ILE A 686 17.03 9.78 2.32
C ILE A 686 16.69 10.66 3.52
N GLY A 687 17.64 10.80 4.45
CA GLY A 687 17.43 11.55 5.71
C GLY A 687 16.82 10.70 6.83
N LEU A 688 16.19 9.57 6.52
CA LEU A 688 15.64 8.67 7.52
C LEU A 688 16.75 8.07 8.39
N GLY A 689 16.58 8.12 9.71
CA GLY A 689 17.62 7.71 10.68
C GLY A 689 18.87 8.58 10.66
N GLY A 690 18.79 9.79 10.06
CA GLY A 690 19.88 10.77 9.95
C GLY A 690 20.73 10.65 8.68
N VAL A 691 20.62 9.58 7.90
CA VAL A 691 21.37 9.37 6.64
C VAL A 691 20.48 8.86 5.53
N ALA A 692 20.11 7.59 5.58
CA ALA A 692 19.14 6.91 4.73
C ALA A 692 18.78 5.56 5.36
N ALA A 693 17.54 5.13 5.22
CA ALA A 693 17.10 3.83 5.73
C ALA A 693 15.92 3.25 4.95
N ASN A 694 15.75 1.94 5.08
CA ASN A 694 14.57 1.24 4.57
C ASN A 694 13.32 1.67 5.33
N VAL A 695 12.22 1.84 4.61
CA VAL A 695 10.90 2.04 5.19
C VAL A 695 10.17 0.72 5.40
N PHE A 696 9.13 0.73 6.23
CA PHE A 696 8.24 -0.41 6.53
C PHE A 696 8.93 -1.64 7.14
N CYS A 697 10.18 -1.50 7.64
CA CYS A 697 10.91 -2.63 8.22
C CYS A 697 10.14 -3.32 9.34
N ASN A 698 10.13 -4.66 9.30
CA ASN A 698 9.49 -5.55 10.26
C ASN A 698 7.94 -5.50 10.30
N LEU A 699 7.28 -4.87 9.33
CA LEU A 699 5.86 -5.11 9.09
C LEU A 699 5.67 -6.50 8.47
N GLY A 700 4.48 -7.07 8.59
CA GLY A 700 4.17 -8.35 7.96
C GLY A 700 4.19 -8.25 6.43
N ARG A 701 4.45 -9.36 5.73
CA ARG A 701 4.47 -9.45 4.26
C ARG A 701 3.19 -8.89 3.63
N GLU A 702 2.03 -9.18 4.26
CA GLU A 702 0.70 -8.78 3.80
C GLU A 702 0.22 -7.43 4.36
N ASP A 703 1.10 -6.68 5.04
CA ASP A 703 0.75 -5.36 5.57
C ASP A 703 0.56 -4.35 4.43
N PHE A 704 -0.44 -3.49 4.55
CA PHE A 704 -0.73 -2.48 3.53
C PHE A 704 0.23 -1.29 3.58
N GLY A 705 0.89 -1.11 4.71
CA GLY A 705 1.73 0.07 4.95
C GLY A 705 0.92 1.36 5.08
N PHE A 706 1.62 2.47 5.18
CA PHE A 706 1.02 3.80 5.23
C PHE A 706 0.31 4.10 3.89
N ASN A 707 -1.00 4.38 3.93
CA ASN A 707 -1.83 4.70 2.75
C ASN A 707 -1.68 3.67 1.62
N SER A 708 -1.66 2.38 1.95
CA SER A 708 -1.55 1.24 1.02
C SER A 708 -0.27 1.22 0.18
N ARG A 709 0.79 1.93 0.59
CA ARG A 709 2.04 2.05 -0.17
C ARG A 709 2.81 0.73 -0.32
N LEU A 710 2.53 -0.29 0.49
CA LEU A 710 3.11 -1.62 0.32
C LEU A 710 2.41 -2.50 -0.72
N LEU A 711 1.27 -2.04 -1.26
CA LEU A 711 0.51 -2.76 -2.29
C LEU A 711 0.78 -2.24 -3.71
N VAL A 712 1.54 -1.18 -3.88
CA VAL A 712 1.68 -0.43 -5.13
C VAL A 712 3.13 -0.24 -5.55
N ALA A 713 3.38 -0.28 -6.84
CA ALA A 713 4.65 0.18 -7.38
C ALA A 713 4.76 1.72 -7.22
N GLN A 714 5.97 2.20 -6.92
CA GLN A 714 6.19 3.62 -6.68
C GLN A 714 7.66 4.00 -6.81
N ASP A 715 7.91 5.29 -7.03
CA ASP A 715 9.27 5.84 -7.07
C ASP A 715 9.80 6.07 -5.65
N TYR A 716 11.06 5.74 -5.42
CA TYR A 716 11.83 6.07 -4.23
C TYR A 716 13.15 6.74 -4.58
N SER A 717 13.78 7.39 -3.63
CA SER A 717 15.11 7.96 -3.83
C SER A 717 16.20 6.90 -3.95
N ALA A 718 16.00 5.73 -3.35
CA ALA A 718 16.89 4.59 -3.49
C ALA A 718 16.21 3.24 -3.21
N VAL A 719 16.85 2.17 -3.71
CA VAL A 719 16.55 0.77 -3.42
C VAL A 719 17.84 0.01 -3.12
N THR A 720 17.74 -1.11 -2.38
CA THR A 720 18.94 -1.85 -1.98
C THR A 720 19.52 -2.70 -3.09
N ALA A 721 20.85 -2.75 -3.19
CA ALA A 721 21.57 -3.63 -4.12
C ALA A 721 21.56 -5.12 -3.72
N ALA A 722 20.86 -5.48 -2.65
CA ALA A 722 20.56 -6.89 -2.39
C ALA A 722 19.71 -7.51 -3.51
N CYS A 723 18.87 -6.70 -4.20
CA CYS A 723 18.23 -7.03 -5.48
C CYS A 723 17.90 -5.72 -6.22
N LEU A 724 18.78 -5.31 -7.13
CA LEU A 724 18.64 -4.07 -7.91
C LEU A 724 18.91 -4.32 -9.37
N LEU A 725 17.92 -4.05 -10.23
CA LEU A 725 18.03 -4.11 -11.67
C LEU A 725 18.28 -2.71 -12.25
N THR A 726 19.22 -2.59 -13.20
CA THR A 726 19.53 -1.33 -13.89
C THR A 726 19.91 -1.59 -15.33
N LYS A 727 19.78 -0.57 -16.19
CA LYS A 727 20.34 -0.61 -17.56
C LYS A 727 21.85 -0.56 -17.52
N ARG A 728 22.53 -1.34 -18.38
CA ARG A 728 23.98 -1.22 -18.59
C ARG A 728 24.40 0.22 -18.91
N SER A 729 23.68 0.85 -19.84
CA SER A 729 23.97 2.23 -20.26
C SER A 729 23.90 3.22 -19.10
N VAL A 730 22.90 3.10 -18.20
CA VAL A 730 22.78 3.95 -17.01
C VAL A 730 23.88 3.63 -16.01
N PHE A 731 24.21 2.34 -15.79
CA PHE A 731 25.27 1.93 -14.87
C PHE A 731 26.63 2.51 -15.28
N GLU A 732 26.93 2.52 -16.59
CA GLU A 732 28.14 3.13 -17.15
C GLU A 732 28.08 4.68 -17.09
N GLU A 733 26.96 5.29 -17.49
CA GLU A 733 26.77 6.75 -17.50
C GLU A 733 27.00 7.40 -16.16
N VAL A 734 26.45 6.81 -15.08
CA VAL A 734 26.59 7.36 -13.75
C VAL A 734 27.89 6.98 -13.04
N GLY A 735 28.80 6.22 -13.71
CA GLY A 735 30.10 5.83 -13.22
C GLY A 735 30.08 4.64 -12.24
N MET A 736 29.16 3.69 -12.45
CA MET A 736 29.06 2.43 -11.69
C MET A 736 28.90 2.65 -10.16
N LEU A 737 29.25 1.64 -9.34
CA LEU A 737 29.27 1.78 -7.88
C LEU A 737 30.49 2.56 -7.43
N SER A 738 30.34 3.46 -6.42
CA SER A 738 31.44 4.25 -5.87
C SER A 738 32.33 3.38 -4.96
N GLU A 739 33.60 3.22 -5.34
CA GLU A 739 34.54 2.28 -4.69
C GLU A 739 35.06 2.74 -3.31
N ASP A 740 34.84 4.00 -2.96
CA ASP A 740 35.09 4.59 -1.64
C ASP A 740 34.00 4.23 -0.61
N LEU A 741 32.86 3.71 -1.07
CA LEU A 741 31.80 3.12 -0.24
C LEU A 741 31.85 1.59 -0.38
N SER A 742 32.60 0.98 0.56
CA SER A 742 32.93 -0.43 0.44
C SER A 742 31.83 -1.38 0.88
N VAL A 743 30.93 -0.94 1.76
CA VAL A 743 29.88 -1.75 2.38
C VAL A 743 28.55 -1.01 2.54
N ALA A 744 28.55 0.12 3.26
CA ALA A 744 27.34 0.87 3.54
C ALA A 744 27.12 1.96 2.49
N PHE A 745 25.86 2.22 2.18
CA PHE A 745 25.40 3.31 1.30
C PHE A 745 25.90 3.29 -0.15
N ASN A 746 26.56 2.23 -0.60
CA ASN A 746 27.01 2.10 -1.99
C ASN A 746 25.82 2.03 -2.98
N ASP A 747 24.77 1.32 -2.61
CA ASP A 747 23.50 1.22 -3.33
C ASP A 747 22.73 2.54 -3.31
N VAL A 748 22.68 3.18 -2.15
CA VAL A 748 22.02 4.49 -1.99
C VAL A 748 22.75 5.54 -2.83
N ASP A 749 24.08 5.59 -2.77
CA ASP A 749 24.91 6.48 -3.59
C ASP A 749 24.69 6.25 -5.08
N TYR A 750 24.63 4.98 -5.50
CA TYR A 750 24.33 4.64 -6.88
C TYR A 750 22.97 5.18 -7.32
N CYS A 751 21.93 4.91 -6.54
CA CYS A 751 20.58 5.41 -6.84
C CYS A 751 20.53 6.94 -6.88
N MET A 752 21.21 7.62 -5.94
CA MET A 752 21.31 9.08 -5.94
C MET A 752 22.01 9.63 -7.21
N LYS A 753 23.01 8.92 -7.75
CA LYS A 753 23.64 9.29 -9.05
C LYS A 753 22.66 9.10 -10.19
N VAL A 754 21.91 7.99 -10.20
CA VAL A 754 20.84 7.70 -11.16
C VAL A 754 19.77 8.78 -11.15
N GLY A 755 19.28 9.16 -9.96
CA GLY A 755 18.30 10.26 -9.81
C GLY A 755 18.84 11.60 -10.26
N ARG A 756 20.13 11.93 -9.97
CA ARG A 756 20.79 13.17 -10.43
C ARG A 756 20.97 13.21 -11.95
N ALA A 757 21.08 12.06 -12.61
CA ALA A 757 21.09 11.95 -14.07
C ALA A 757 19.69 12.09 -14.70
N GLY A 758 18.64 12.23 -13.88
CA GLY A 758 17.26 12.46 -14.34
C GLY A 758 16.39 11.21 -14.48
N TYR A 759 16.89 10.05 -14.02
CA TYR A 759 16.14 8.80 -14.06
C TYR A 759 15.36 8.55 -12.77
N ARG A 760 14.25 7.84 -12.88
CA ARG A 760 13.45 7.34 -11.75
C ARG A 760 14.06 6.07 -11.18
N ILE A 761 13.84 5.84 -9.89
CA ILE A 761 14.15 4.60 -9.19
C ILE A 761 12.83 4.01 -8.71
N VAL A 762 12.41 2.91 -9.29
CA VAL A 762 11.12 2.27 -8.99
C VAL A 762 11.30 1.15 -7.98
N TRP A 763 10.43 1.04 -7.02
CA TRP A 763 10.27 -0.13 -6.17
C TRP A 763 8.94 -0.81 -6.53
N THR A 764 8.95 -2.14 -6.69
CA THR A 764 7.74 -2.92 -6.95
C THR A 764 7.48 -3.93 -5.82
N PRO A 765 6.23 -4.06 -5.34
CA PRO A 765 5.85 -5.06 -4.34
C PRO A 765 5.67 -6.46 -4.96
N TYR A 766 5.64 -6.59 -6.28
CA TYR A 766 5.26 -7.82 -6.99
C TYR A 766 6.46 -8.73 -7.31
N ALA A 767 7.68 -8.24 -7.22
CA ALA A 767 8.90 -9.03 -7.25
C ALA A 767 9.34 -9.31 -5.81
N GLU A 768 9.16 -10.53 -5.30
CA GLU A 768 9.43 -10.87 -3.91
C GLU A 768 10.57 -11.87 -3.78
N LEU A 769 11.50 -11.60 -2.85
CA LEU A 769 12.60 -12.49 -2.49
C LEU A 769 12.76 -12.52 -0.95
N TYR A 770 13.16 -13.67 -0.41
CA TYR A 770 13.80 -13.69 0.92
C TYR A 770 15.23 -13.17 0.82
N HIS A 771 15.70 -12.48 1.88
CA HIS A 771 17.09 -12.09 2.04
C HIS A 771 17.53 -12.45 3.46
N TYR A 772 18.43 -13.44 3.55
CA TYR A 772 18.86 -14.09 4.80
C TYR A 772 19.90 -13.32 5.60
N GLU A 773 20.10 -12.08 5.33
CA GLU A 773 21.02 -11.05 5.83
C GLU A 773 22.01 -11.47 6.94
N SER A 774 23.25 -11.02 6.82
CA SER A 774 24.28 -11.03 7.88
C SER A 774 24.91 -12.37 8.25
N LYS A 775 24.69 -13.46 7.53
CA LYS A 775 25.36 -14.73 7.82
C LYS A 775 26.86 -14.68 7.47
N SER A 776 27.19 -14.14 6.31
CA SER A 776 28.59 -14.10 5.81
C SER A 776 29.42 -12.96 6.43
N ARG A 777 28.82 -11.81 6.71
CA ARG A 777 29.52 -10.59 7.16
C ARG A 777 29.42 -10.33 8.67
N GLY A 778 28.33 -10.74 9.31
CA GLY A 778 27.98 -10.41 10.69
C GLY A 778 27.67 -8.91 10.89
N TYR A 779 27.27 -8.54 12.11
CA TYR A 779 26.86 -7.16 12.45
C TYR A 779 28.05 -6.21 12.65
N GLU A 780 27.81 -4.90 12.56
CA GLU A 780 28.77 -3.80 12.80
C GLU A 780 29.10 -3.66 14.32
N THR A 781 29.60 -4.73 14.92
CA THR A 781 29.79 -4.82 16.38
C THR A 781 31.23 -4.57 16.84
N THR A 782 32.25 -4.70 15.97
CA THR A 782 33.63 -4.43 16.31
C THR A 782 34.01 -2.96 16.15
N PRO A 783 35.00 -2.45 16.88
CA PRO A 783 35.49 -1.07 16.72
C PRO A 783 35.91 -0.72 15.29
N GLU A 784 36.57 -1.65 14.59
CA GLU A 784 37.04 -1.47 13.21
C GLU A 784 35.88 -1.35 12.23
N LYS A 785 34.86 -2.23 12.36
CA LYS A 785 33.65 -2.18 11.55
C LYS A 785 32.88 -0.88 11.79
N ARG A 786 32.79 -0.44 13.05
CA ARG A 786 32.15 0.82 13.41
C ARG A 786 32.89 2.03 12.82
N ALA A 787 34.21 2.08 12.95
CA ALA A 787 35.04 3.16 12.38
C ALA A 787 34.91 3.21 10.84
N ARG A 788 34.84 2.05 10.15
CA ARG A 788 34.56 2.01 8.72
C ARG A 788 33.19 2.59 8.43
N TYR A 789 32.14 2.14 9.12
CA TYR A 789 30.75 2.61 8.94
C TYR A 789 30.65 4.13 9.14
N GLU A 790 31.24 4.67 10.20
CA GLU A 790 31.30 6.11 10.47
C GLU A 790 32.04 6.87 9.36
N GLY A 791 33.10 6.28 8.81
CA GLY A 791 33.81 6.83 7.66
C GLY A 791 32.95 6.85 6.39
N GLU A 792 32.22 5.77 6.10
CA GLU A 792 31.30 5.68 4.95
C GLU A 792 30.11 6.64 5.10
N VAL A 793 29.56 6.81 6.32
CA VAL A 793 28.56 7.86 6.64
C VAL A 793 29.11 9.26 6.32
N ALA A 794 30.35 9.56 6.75
CA ALA A 794 30.95 10.86 6.49
C ALA A 794 31.15 11.13 4.99
N ILE A 795 31.60 10.14 4.22
CA ILE A 795 31.74 10.21 2.77
C ILE A 795 30.39 10.47 2.12
N PHE A 796 29.38 9.65 2.44
CA PHE A 796 28.05 9.77 1.87
C PHE A 796 27.38 11.10 2.20
N CYS A 797 27.37 11.51 3.48
CA CYS A 797 26.80 12.79 3.90
C CYS A 797 27.56 13.99 3.31
N GLY A 798 28.89 13.87 3.15
CA GLY A 798 29.69 14.91 2.49
C GLY A 798 29.32 15.11 1.02
N LYS A 799 29.02 14.00 0.31
CA LYS A 799 28.67 13.97 -1.10
C LYS A 799 27.23 14.43 -1.38
N TRP A 800 26.28 14.06 -0.50
CA TRP A 800 24.84 14.21 -0.71
C TRP A 800 24.19 15.20 0.28
N ARG A 801 24.97 16.05 0.90
CA ARG A 801 24.50 16.95 1.97
C ARG A 801 23.30 17.79 1.57
N LYS A 802 23.31 18.34 0.36
CA LYS A 802 22.23 19.21 -0.13
C LYS A 802 20.92 18.47 -0.29
N GLU A 803 20.98 17.26 -0.82
CA GLU A 803 19.82 16.41 -1.03
C GLU A 803 19.24 15.91 0.31
N ILE A 804 20.11 15.55 1.27
CA ILE A 804 19.67 15.16 2.61
C ILE A 804 19.01 16.35 3.34
N GLU A 805 19.57 17.56 3.23
CA GLU A 805 19.01 18.76 3.84
C GLU A 805 17.71 19.23 3.14
N ALA A 806 17.54 18.98 1.85
CA ALA A 806 16.33 19.29 1.10
C ALA A 806 15.16 18.35 1.44
N GLY A 807 15.44 17.17 1.99
CA GLY A 807 14.46 16.11 2.25
C GLY A 807 14.24 15.21 1.04
N ASP A 808 13.56 14.08 1.29
CA ASP A 808 13.29 13.06 0.27
C ASP A 808 11.95 13.34 -0.44
N PRO A 809 11.91 13.45 -1.77
CA PRO A 809 10.67 13.71 -2.50
C PRO A 809 9.63 12.58 -2.36
N ALA A 810 10.05 11.35 -2.06
CA ALA A 810 9.15 10.24 -1.80
C ALA A 810 8.60 10.21 -0.36
N TYR A 811 9.01 11.14 0.51
CA TYR A 811 8.66 11.17 1.92
C TYR A 811 8.17 12.55 2.37
N ASN A 812 6.92 12.62 2.85
CA ASN A 812 6.32 13.89 3.24
C ASN A 812 7.04 14.52 4.45
N PRO A 813 7.37 15.82 4.44
CA PRO A 813 8.09 16.48 5.54
C PRO A 813 7.31 16.56 6.86
N ASN A 814 6.00 16.29 6.86
CA ASN A 814 5.18 16.19 8.06
C ASN A 814 5.32 14.85 8.80
N LEU A 815 6.06 13.91 8.22
CA LEU A 815 6.35 12.61 8.82
C LEU A 815 7.74 12.62 9.46
N THR A 816 7.89 11.86 10.57
CA THR A 816 9.17 11.82 11.29
C THR A 816 10.23 11.04 10.51
N THR A 817 11.45 11.55 10.51
CA THR A 817 12.63 10.83 10.01
C THR A 817 13.34 10.01 11.09
N SER A 818 12.80 9.95 12.31
CA SER A 818 13.38 9.21 13.43
C SER A 818 13.04 7.72 13.43
N THR A 819 11.93 7.34 12.78
CA THR A 819 11.40 5.96 12.67
C THR A 819 11.07 5.63 11.22
N CYS A 820 10.91 4.34 10.90
CA CYS A 820 10.65 3.85 9.54
C CYS A 820 9.16 3.54 9.26
N ASP A 821 8.25 4.04 10.09
CA ASP A 821 6.83 3.66 10.15
C ASP A 821 5.86 4.78 9.69
N PHE A 822 6.37 5.86 9.12
CA PHE A 822 5.57 7.01 8.68
C PHE A 822 4.78 7.71 9.80
N ALA A 823 5.27 7.66 11.03
CA ALA A 823 4.65 8.37 12.15
C ALA A 823 4.74 9.90 11.97
N LEU A 824 3.85 10.64 12.64
CA LEU A 824 3.79 12.09 12.55
C LEU A 824 5.02 12.76 13.14
N ARG A 825 5.54 13.77 12.43
CA ARG A 825 6.65 14.61 12.88
C ARG A 825 6.19 15.56 13.98
N ARG A 826 7.01 15.74 15.01
CA ARG A 826 6.79 16.78 16.04
C ARG A 826 7.20 18.14 15.54
N LYS A 827 6.50 19.20 15.97
CA LYS A 827 6.83 20.59 15.59
C LYS A 827 8.30 20.97 15.89
N ASN A 828 8.89 20.42 16.94
CA ASN A 828 10.28 20.69 17.37
C ASN A 828 11.28 19.59 16.97
N GLU A 829 10.88 18.63 16.15
CA GLU A 829 11.76 17.60 15.63
C GLU A 829 12.62 18.19 14.51
N GLY A 830 13.92 18.27 14.73
CA GLY A 830 14.88 18.87 13.76
C GLY A 830 15.63 20.09 14.30
N GLU A 831 15.25 20.67 15.45
CA GLU A 831 16.04 21.71 16.12
C GLU A 831 17.27 21.14 16.87
N THR A 832 17.34 19.83 17.09
CA THR A 832 18.54 19.16 17.61
C THR A 832 19.45 18.80 16.45
N GLY A 833 20.46 19.63 16.22
CA GLY A 833 21.40 19.55 15.13
C GLY A 833 22.07 18.18 14.94
N PHE A 834 22.44 17.90 13.71
CA PHE A 834 23.34 16.82 13.29
C PHE A 834 24.51 16.71 14.27
N GLY A 835 24.59 15.61 15.05
CA GLY A 835 25.79 15.30 15.81
C GLY A 835 25.66 15.00 17.31
N GLN A 836 24.55 14.45 17.80
CA GLN A 836 24.51 13.83 19.14
C GLN A 836 23.77 12.50 19.10
N SER A 837 24.46 11.44 18.74
CA SER A 837 24.09 10.07 19.08
C SER A 837 25.35 9.23 19.33
#